data_8eec4af83104ef408a2777ccb79cb2dc
#
_entry.id   8eec4af83104ef408a2777ccb79cb2dc
#
_cell.length_a   1.000
_cell.length_b   1.000
_cell.length_c   1.000
_cell.angle_alpha   90.00
_cell.angle_beta   90.00
_cell.angle_gamma   90.00
#
_symmetry.space_group_name_H-M   'P 1'
#
loop_
_entity.id
_entity.type
_entity.pdbx_description
1 polymer ?
#
loop_
_entity_poly.entity_id
_entity_poly.type
_entity_poly.pdbx_seq_one_letter_code
_entity_poly.pdbx_strand_id
1 'polypeptide(L)'
;MKRLLSLLTVVTFVAIPNYSYAQNAELVLEEVVVTATKKEENVQDIAQTVNAVTGSTLDDYQIRDLSELAQVVSGVEFTKIDPRRATIIMRGQKLDPDGGNDQPIQGYIDEVPLRAQDVFSQMYDTERVEILKGSQGTLQGVVSTAGAIQIYTRSAQVGSGEKNGYVKTMWADNMTSMVEAASDLHLTDTLSIRVAGLRNASDGNEIRNIRTQMNESHHFDSGRISLSWQPSDELSVRFKYQNSETDSIYPQPVAGSNGTPSYEQVVNGYVSQIAFFESLGFAPAGSAAQLAYLHRPTYNDIPAGGLKATDGVALHFQNPRQNNSAEIHNLMIDYDMGSHALALRFSNSQNDAMGLIDRDYAGAYVYGYPQEVRTNTGIETVEMRISNQDSDKLEYTIGFFSRDSQTFTTADLDRSFSITEVAPAMFTPAVGFDYKTPNQACNAARAAPGSMAAKSWVLTCMEIPLDNKTEAYFANFKYNLTDKTFVQFGFREQEIVGYRAQNLYLPLTALLTQASGGGMTIPRIAAADQNSNVDSTTGSFKIGHYINEDMLLYVTTETGFRSPGLTISPIAINPSLLTFVEEESDMTEIGMKGTFMDGRLRINAAYFDYTIDNFQSKWDNVSAREYTRAGPGNVTQVQGGIFTNNDAEVSGLDIEYAYVVNENTVLGGSYSSNDSEYAAGSIGYANNPAYTGFAAATQDVSGTPVSDAAESSLNFYLDHTTPAYWGGERYTRYNVSWRDERTSAINSEVKIKALYLANIIVGWRSADDVWDASFFVKNITDDVDLSNIQG
;
A
#
# COMPACT_ATOMS: atom_id res chain seq x y z
N MET A 1 1.15 3.31 -33.81
CA MET A 1 2.03 3.08 -35.02
C MET A 1 2.51 4.32 -35.76
N LYS A 2 2.00 5.54 -35.52
CA LYS A 2 2.48 6.77 -36.19
C LYS A 2 3.43 7.63 -35.35
N ARG A 3 3.71 7.30 -34.11
CA ARG A 3 4.71 7.98 -33.24
C ARG A 3 6.02 7.20 -33.06
N LEU A 4 6.08 5.95 -33.50
CA LEU A 4 7.32 5.13 -33.46
C LEU A 4 8.31 5.42 -34.62
N LEU A 5 7.94 6.24 -35.59
CA LEU A 5 8.80 6.49 -36.75
C LEU A 5 9.67 7.74 -36.67
N SER A 6 9.60 8.51 -35.56
CA SER A 6 10.40 9.74 -35.42
C SER A 6 11.57 9.62 -34.44
N LEU A 7 11.85 8.46 -33.87
CA LEU A 7 12.96 8.22 -32.94
C LEU A 7 13.92 7.12 -33.38
N LEU A 8 13.95 6.79 -34.67
CA LEU A 8 15.05 5.96 -35.20
C LEU A 8 16.25 6.87 -35.51
N THR A 9 16.90 7.39 -34.47
CA THR A 9 18.24 7.94 -34.58
C THR A 9 19.24 6.78 -34.52
N VAL A 10 19.86 6.54 -35.62
CA VAL A 10 20.87 5.54 -35.94
C VAL A 10 21.84 5.33 -34.78
N VAL A 11 21.77 4.19 -34.10
CA VAL A 11 22.85 3.67 -33.26
C VAL A 11 23.86 3.02 -34.22
N THR A 12 24.87 3.77 -34.64
CA THR A 12 26.04 3.24 -35.31
C THR A 12 26.89 2.52 -34.29
N PHE A 13 26.92 1.19 -34.38
CA PHE A 13 27.90 0.38 -33.68
C PHE A 13 29.28 0.67 -34.30
N VAL A 14 30.06 1.51 -33.64
CA VAL A 14 31.49 1.65 -33.95
C VAL A 14 32.21 0.59 -33.11
N ALA A 15 32.77 -0.40 -33.79
CA ALA A 15 33.70 -1.35 -33.16
C ALA A 15 34.95 -0.55 -32.72
N ILE A 16 35.11 -0.37 -31.42
CA ILE A 16 36.28 0.26 -30.80
C ILE A 16 37.21 -0.86 -30.33
N PRO A 17 38.51 -0.79 -30.60
CA PRO A 17 39.48 -1.78 -30.16
C PRO A 17 39.54 -1.81 -28.61
N ASN A 18 39.55 -3.01 -28.05
CA ASN A 18 39.69 -3.27 -26.64
C ASN A 18 41.03 -2.73 -26.12
N TYR A 19 41.00 -1.69 -25.32
CA TYR A 19 42.10 -1.35 -24.43
C TYR A 19 41.84 -2.00 -23.08
N SER A 20 42.56 -3.10 -22.81
CA SER A 20 42.56 -3.75 -21.53
C SER A 20 43.26 -2.84 -20.51
N TYR A 21 42.50 -2.26 -19.61
CA TYR A 21 43.01 -1.85 -18.30
C TYR A 21 42.74 -2.99 -17.33
N ALA A 22 43.80 -3.75 -17.04
CA ALA A 22 43.74 -4.78 -16.01
C ALA A 22 43.75 -4.10 -14.64
N GLN A 23 42.60 -3.93 -14.05
CA GLN A 23 42.47 -3.86 -12.63
C GLN A 23 41.95 -5.24 -12.18
N ASN A 24 42.70 -5.94 -11.31
CA ASN A 24 42.23 -7.19 -10.68
C ASN A 24 41.06 -6.87 -9.73
N ALA A 25 39.90 -6.59 -10.29
CA ALA A 25 38.66 -6.63 -9.54
C ALA A 25 38.31 -8.13 -9.36
N GLU A 26 38.19 -8.60 -8.16
CA GLU A 26 37.60 -9.89 -7.88
C GLU A 26 36.19 -9.89 -8.50
N LEU A 27 35.90 -10.88 -9.35
CA LEU A 27 34.61 -11.07 -10.00
C LEU A 27 33.62 -11.73 -9.02
N VAL A 28 33.33 -11.02 -7.93
CA VAL A 28 32.49 -11.52 -6.84
C VAL A 28 31.28 -10.59 -6.67
N LEU A 29 30.13 -11.20 -6.37
CA LEU A 29 28.93 -10.44 -6.01
C LEU A 29 29.10 -9.77 -4.65
N GLU A 30 28.64 -8.55 -4.52
CA GLU A 30 28.64 -7.81 -3.25
C GLU A 30 27.83 -8.55 -2.18
N GLU A 31 28.38 -8.63 -0.97
CA GLU A 31 27.65 -9.14 0.19
C GLU A 31 26.59 -8.14 0.63
N VAL A 32 25.40 -8.65 0.90
CA VAL A 32 24.27 -7.82 1.35
C VAL A 32 24.00 -8.09 2.82
N VAL A 33 24.22 -7.07 3.64
CA VAL A 33 23.94 -7.10 5.09
C VAL A 33 22.54 -6.56 5.35
N VAL A 34 21.78 -7.26 6.16
CA VAL A 34 20.40 -6.92 6.52
C VAL A 34 20.21 -6.96 8.05
N THR A 35 19.13 -6.38 8.52
CA THR A 35 18.75 -6.35 9.95
C THR A 35 17.44 -7.07 10.24
N ALA A 36 17.06 -7.99 9.36
CA ALA A 36 15.83 -8.78 9.44
C ALA A 36 15.67 -9.52 10.79
N THR A 37 16.77 -9.93 11.40
CA THR A 37 16.81 -10.61 12.71
C THR A 37 17.03 -9.66 13.90
N LYS A 38 16.90 -8.34 13.68
CA LYS A 38 17.24 -7.27 14.64
C LYS A 38 18.74 -7.20 15.01
N LYS A 39 19.58 -7.89 14.25
CA LYS A 39 21.04 -7.83 14.24
C LYS A 39 21.51 -7.67 12.79
N GLU A 40 22.67 -7.09 12.58
CA GLU A 40 23.31 -7.05 11.26
C GLU A 40 23.85 -8.44 10.93
N GLU A 41 23.32 -9.07 9.89
CA GLU A 41 23.72 -10.38 9.40
C GLU A 41 23.78 -10.39 7.87
N ASN A 42 24.64 -11.24 7.30
CA ASN A 42 24.62 -11.47 5.85
C ASN A 42 23.30 -12.15 5.46
N VAL A 43 22.65 -11.66 4.41
CA VAL A 43 21.38 -12.24 3.93
C VAL A 43 21.50 -13.73 3.61
N GLN A 44 22.71 -14.22 3.27
CA GLN A 44 22.97 -15.64 2.97
C GLN A 44 22.95 -16.53 4.22
N ASP A 45 23.10 -15.96 5.43
CA ASP A 45 23.14 -16.71 6.70
C ASP A 45 21.77 -16.78 7.41
N ILE A 46 20.77 -16.09 6.88
CA ILE A 46 19.43 -16.03 7.47
C ILE A 46 18.56 -17.17 6.93
N ALA A 47 18.08 -18.04 7.84
CA ALA A 47 17.20 -19.17 7.53
C ALA A 47 15.74 -18.72 7.27
N GLN A 48 15.56 -17.87 6.29
CA GLN A 48 14.26 -17.31 5.85
C GLN A 48 14.42 -16.60 4.51
N THR A 49 13.35 -16.50 3.72
CA THR A 49 13.35 -15.72 2.50
C THR A 49 13.35 -14.21 2.81
N VAL A 50 14.45 -13.55 2.46
CA VAL A 50 14.65 -12.10 2.59
C VAL A 50 15.22 -11.58 1.27
N ASN A 51 14.55 -10.62 0.66
CA ASN A 51 15.09 -9.86 -0.47
C ASN A 51 15.60 -8.51 0.06
N ALA A 52 16.78 -8.12 -0.36
CA ALA A 52 17.37 -6.84 0.02
C ALA A 52 17.75 -6.05 -1.24
N VAL A 53 17.23 -4.83 -1.35
CA VAL A 53 17.50 -3.91 -2.44
C VAL A 53 18.26 -2.73 -1.89
N THR A 54 19.49 -2.54 -2.33
CA THR A 54 20.35 -1.43 -1.86
C THR A 54 19.90 -0.09 -2.43
N GLY A 55 20.25 1.01 -1.76
CA GLY A 55 19.99 2.36 -2.26
C GLY A 55 20.65 2.62 -3.62
N SER A 56 21.82 2.01 -3.89
CA SER A 56 22.46 2.06 -5.22
C SER A 56 21.60 1.37 -6.30
N THR A 57 21.06 0.19 -5.99
CA THR A 57 20.14 -0.52 -6.92
C THR A 57 18.88 0.29 -7.19
N LEU A 58 18.31 0.92 -6.17
CA LEU A 58 17.15 1.81 -6.33
C LEU A 58 17.46 2.97 -7.29
N ASP A 59 18.62 3.60 -7.09
CA ASP A 59 19.11 4.69 -7.95
C ASP A 59 19.40 4.21 -9.37
N ASP A 60 20.07 3.08 -9.49
CA ASP A 60 20.53 2.50 -10.75
C ASP A 60 19.37 2.10 -11.67
N TYR A 61 18.28 1.60 -11.11
CA TYR A 61 17.06 1.23 -11.85
C TYR A 61 15.97 2.30 -11.79
N GLN A 62 16.29 3.48 -11.25
CA GLN A 62 15.35 4.60 -11.12
C GLN A 62 14.05 4.24 -10.39
N ILE A 63 14.15 3.39 -9.35
CA ILE A 63 13.04 2.99 -8.48
C ILE A 63 12.83 4.07 -7.43
N ARG A 64 11.63 4.66 -7.39
CA ARG A 64 11.34 5.85 -6.60
C ARG A 64 10.26 5.66 -5.54
N ASP A 65 9.37 4.73 -5.79
CA ASP A 65 8.34 4.32 -4.83
C ASP A 65 8.23 2.80 -4.73
N LEU A 66 7.46 2.32 -3.77
CA LEU A 66 7.28 0.89 -3.55
C LEU A 66 6.60 0.18 -4.73
N SER A 67 5.76 0.88 -5.50
CA SER A 67 5.08 0.24 -6.64
C SER A 67 6.07 -0.16 -7.73
N GLU A 68 7.15 0.59 -7.89
CA GLU A 68 8.21 0.28 -8.83
C GLU A 68 9.15 -0.85 -8.33
N LEU A 69 9.13 -1.15 -7.03
CA LEU A 69 9.98 -2.21 -6.44
C LEU A 69 9.63 -3.60 -6.99
N ALA A 70 8.36 -3.83 -7.38
CA ALA A 70 7.94 -5.05 -8.07
C ALA A 70 8.68 -5.31 -9.39
N GLN A 71 9.37 -4.32 -9.95
CA GLN A 71 10.16 -4.47 -11.16
C GLN A 71 11.53 -5.14 -10.90
N VAL A 72 11.97 -5.23 -9.65
CA VAL A 72 13.25 -5.85 -9.26
C VAL A 72 13.08 -6.97 -8.24
N VAL A 73 11.91 -7.08 -7.60
CA VAL A 73 11.57 -8.16 -6.65
C VAL A 73 10.28 -8.83 -7.09
N SER A 74 10.29 -10.16 -7.28
CA SER A 74 9.07 -10.94 -7.58
C SER A 74 8.34 -11.39 -6.31
N GLY A 75 7.06 -11.80 -6.46
CA GLY A 75 6.24 -12.31 -5.36
C GLY A 75 5.73 -11.25 -4.39
N VAL A 76 5.89 -9.98 -4.74
CA VAL A 76 5.29 -8.84 -4.05
C VAL A 76 4.62 -7.96 -5.09
N GLU A 77 3.34 -7.68 -4.90
CA GLU A 77 2.61 -6.76 -5.74
C GLU A 77 2.22 -5.51 -4.95
N PHE A 78 2.36 -4.38 -5.60
CA PHE A 78 1.96 -3.10 -5.05
C PHE A 78 0.89 -2.52 -5.95
N THR A 79 -0.31 -2.35 -5.44
CA THR A 79 -1.39 -1.76 -6.20
C THR A 79 -1.89 -0.50 -5.50
N LYS A 80 -2.18 0.52 -6.30
CA LYS A 80 -2.65 1.81 -5.82
C LYS A 80 -3.92 2.15 -6.58
N ILE A 81 -5.07 1.92 -5.96
CA ILE A 81 -6.38 2.24 -6.54
C ILE A 81 -6.55 3.76 -6.59
N ASP A 82 -6.18 4.42 -5.54
CA ASP A 82 -6.03 5.86 -5.40
C ASP A 82 -4.94 6.13 -4.34
N PRO A 83 -4.40 7.34 -4.22
CA PRO A 83 -3.33 7.62 -3.25
C PRO A 83 -3.65 7.22 -1.80
N ARG A 84 -4.93 7.15 -1.43
CA ARG A 84 -5.40 6.75 -0.10
C ARG A 84 -5.49 5.23 0.05
N ARG A 85 -5.79 4.52 -1.05
CA ARG A 85 -6.00 3.08 -1.04
C ARG A 85 -4.87 2.38 -1.78
N ALA A 86 -3.74 2.32 -1.10
CA ALA A 86 -2.62 1.51 -1.49
C ALA A 86 -2.71 0.13 -0.82
N THR A 87 -2.41 -0.92 -1.54
CA THR A 87 -2.40 -2.27 -1.02
C THR A 87 -1.13 -3.01 -1.43
N ILE A 88 -0.69 -3.89 -0.55
CA ILE A 88 0.45 -4.77 -0.76
C ILE A 88 -0.10 -6.20 -0.78
N ILE A 89 0.34 -6.98 -1.75
CA ILE A 89 0.02 -8.40 -1.86
C ILE A 89 1.34 -9.17 -1.78
N MET A 90 1.39 -10.15 -0.91
CA MET A 90 2.56 -11.02 -0.73
C MET A 90 2.07 -12.43 -0.39
N ARG A 91 2.57 -13.44 -1.11
CA ARG A 91 2.21 -14.84 -0.87
C ARG A 91 0.69 -15.04 -0.73
N GLY A 92 -0.10 -14.52 -1.70
CA GLY A 92 -1.55 -14.66 -1.73
C GLY A 92 -2.34 -13.87 -0.69
N GLN A 93 -1.70 -13.22 0.26
CA GLN A 93 -2.35 -12.42 1.27
C GLN A 93 -2.32 -10.93 0.89
N LYS A 94 -3.41 -10.24 1.17
CA LYS A 94 -3.65 -8.87 0.75
C LYS A 94 -4.20 -8.03 1.89
N LEU A 95 -3.72 -6.79 1.99
CA LEU A 95 -4.40 -5.77 2.77
C LEU A 95 -5.60 -5.24 1.99
N ASP A 96 -6.78 -5.27 2.57
CA ASP A 96 -7.89 -4.46 2.09
C ASP A 96 -7.95 -3.13 2.88
N PRO A 97 -7.74 -1.99 2.21
CA PRO A 97 -7.70 -0.70 2.89
C PRO A 97 -9.06 -0.22 3.44
N ASP A 98 -10.16 -0.85 3.03
CA ASP A 98 -11.50 -0.58 3.55
C ASP A 98 -11.86 -1.47 4.77
N GLY A 99 -10.98 -2.40 5.15
CA GLY A 99 -11.10 -3.18 6.39
C GLY A 99 -10.53 -2.41 7.58
N GLY A 100 -11.22 -2.37 8.67
CA GLY A 100 -10.73 -1.80 9.92
C GLY A 100 -9.83 -2.76 10.71
N ASN A 101 -8.95 -3.51 10.04
CA ASN A 101 -8.12 -4.57 10.62
C ASN A 101 -6.62 -4.28 10.47
N ASP A 102 -5.79 -5.04 11.17
CA ASP A 102 -4.34 -4.98 11.03
C ASP A 102 -3.88 -5.50 9.65
N GLN A 103 -2.69 -5.09 9.23
CA GLN A 103 -2.14 -5.41 7.93
C GLN A 103 -1.51 -6.80 7.94
N PRO A 104 -1.74 -7.66 6.91
CA PRO A 104 -1.02 -8.92 6.76
C PRO A 104 0.46 -8.72 6.38
N ILE A 105 0.79 -7.58 5.78
CA ILE A 105 2.17 -7.18 5.47
C ILE A 105 2.43 -5.83 6.15
N GLN A 106 3.34 -5.80 7.09
CA GLN A 106 3.65 -4.61 7.87
C GLN A 106 4.76 -3.79 7.21
N GLY A 107 4.53 -2.48 7.03
CA GLY A 107 5.54 -1.53 6.56
C GLY A 107 6.27 -0.83 7.70
N TYR A 108 7.57 -0.57 7.51
CA TYR A 108 8.41 0.15 8.47
C TYR A 108 9.31 1.16 7.76
N ILE A 109 9.59 2.28 8.40
CA ILE A 109 10.69 3.19 8.06
C ILE A 109 11.57 3.35 9.30
N ASP A 110 12.84 2.95 9.18
CA ASP A 110 13.79 2.99 10.30
C ASP A 110 13.24 2.34 11.59
N GLU A 111 12.65 1.16 11.48
CA GLU A 111 11.99 0.38 12.54
C GLU A 111 10.65 0.98 13.05
N VAL A 112 10.19 2.12 12.55
CA VAL A 112 8.88 2.72 12.90
C VAL A 112 7.77 2.06 12.10
N PRO A 113 6.79 1.40 12.73
CA PRO A 113 5.68 0.78 12.01
C PRO A 113 4.73 1.85 11.44
N LEU A 114 4.40 1.71 10.17
CA LEU A 114 3.54 2.63 9.43
C LEU A 114 2.44 1.85 8.71
N ARG A 115 1.38 2.55 8.29
CA ARG A 115 0.39 1.96 7.39
C ARG A 115 0.96 1.84 5.97
N ALA A 116 0.47 0.87 5.19
CA ALA A 116 0.94 0.67 3.81
C ALA A 116 0.91 1.97 2.99
N GLN A 117 -0.17 2.72 3.07
CA GLN A 117 -0.33 3.99 2.33
C GLN A 117 0.69 5.06 2.71
N ASP A 118 1.21 5.04 3.94
CA ASP A 118 2.18 6.03 4.43
C ASP A 118 3.60 5.67 3.97
N VAL A 119 3.85 4.38 3.71
CA VAL A 119 5.15 3.88 3.25
C VAL A 119 5.35 4.09 1.75
N PHE A 120 4.28 4.09 0.95
CA PHE A 120 4.34 4.17 -0.52
C PHE A 120 4.98 5.45 -1.10
N SER A 121 5.09 6.51 -0.33
CA SER A 121 5.57 7.81 -0.81
C SER A 121 6.91 8.25 -0.22
N GLN A 122 7.65 7.37 0.45
CA GLN A 122 8.72 7.79 1.37
C GLN A 122 10.15 7.40 0.90
N MET A 123 10.32 6.94 -0.35
CA MET A 123 11.61 6.40 -0.80
C MET A 123 12.54 7.49 -1.35
N TYR A 124 13.26 8.19 -0.48
CA TYR A 124 14.36 9.08 -0.84
C TYR A 124 15.47 8.99 0.22
N ASP A 125 16.68 9.26 -0.18
CA ASP A 125 17.87 9.11 0.66
C ASP A 125 17.88 7.78 1.38
N THR A 126 17.52 6.73 0.62
CA THR A 126 17.35 5.36 1.12
C THR A 126 18.69 4.64 1.12
N GLU A 127 19.00 3.95 2.21
CA GLU A 127 20.15 3.07 2.33
C GLU A 127 19.86 1.70 1.72
N ARG A 128 18.74 1.11 2.09
CA ARG A 128 18.25 -0.17 1.57
C ARG A 128 16.78 -0.38 1.89
N VAL A 129 16.18 -1.33 1.17
CA VAL A 129 14.85 -1.87 1.45
C VAL A 129 14.98 -3.37 1.67
N GLU A 130 14.48 -3.86 2.79
CA GLU A 130 14.43 -5.29 3.12
C GLU A 130 12.99 -5.78 3.03
N ILE A 131 12.76 -6.88 2.32
CA ILE A 131 11.45 -7.51 2.17
C ILE A 131 11.54 -8.90 2.79
N LEU A 132 10.91 -9.05 3.95
CA LEU A 132 10.83 -10.29 4.68
C LEU A 132 9.55 -11.00 4.25
N LYS A 133 9.68 -12.11 3.53
CA LYS A 133 8.54 -12.90 3.10
C LYS A 133 8.23 -13.98 4.14
N GLY A 134 6.95 -14.16 4.40
CA GLY A 134 6.50 -15.13 5.40
C GLY A 134 6.03 -14.49 6.69
N SER A 135 5.39 -15.27 7.55
CA SER A 135 4.91 -14.81 8.85
C SER A 135 6.02 -14.15 9.65
N GLN A 136 5.72 -13.03 10.30
CA GLN A 136 6.64 -12.31 11.16
C GLN A 136 6.05 -12.25 12.56
N GLY A 137 6.06 -13.40 13.23
CA GLY A 137 5.37 -13.60 14.50
C GLY A 137 6.19 -13.24 15.72
N THR A 138 7.53 -13.20 15.66
CA THR A 138 8.35 -13.20 16.89
C THR A 138 9.15 -11.92 17.08
N LEU A 139 9.99 -11.52 16.12
CA LEU A 139 10.99 -10.45 16.34
C LEU A 139 10.52 -9.05 15.89
N GLN A 140 9.60 -8.97 14.94
CA GLN A 140 9.15 -7.68 14.44
C GLN A 140 8.20 -7.00 15.42
N GLY A 141 8.21 -5.66 15.46
CA GLY A 141 7.39 -4.88 16.41
C GLY A 141 5.89 -5.23 16.33
N VAL A 142 5.32 -5.23 15.12
CA VAL A 142 3.94 -5.64 14.85
C VAL A 142 3.95 -7.01 14.19
N VAL A 143 3.18 -7.96 14.72
CA VAL A 143 3.01 -9.29 14.14
C VAL A 143 2.26 -9.18 12.81
N SER A 144 2.67 -9.98 11.84
CA SER A 144 2.04 -10.06 10.51
C SER A 144 1.99 -11.49 10.00
N THR A 145 0.98 -11.81 9.17
CA THR A 145 0.76 -13.17 8.67
C THR A 145 1.49 -13.45 7.35
N ALA A 146 1.82 -12.42 6.56
CA ALA A 146 2.41 -12.61 5.24
C ALA A 146 3.82 -12.06 5.08
N GLY A 147 4.21 -11.01 5.83
CA GLY A 147 5.56 -10.47 5.74
C GLY A 147 5.73 -9.06 6.27
N ALA A 148 6.94 -8.52 6.05
CA ALA A 148 7.27 -7.14 6.39
C ALA A 148 8.12 -6.48 5.30
N ILE A 149 7.96 -5.18 5.14
CA ILE A 149 8.80 -4.34 4.29
C ILE A 149 9.44 -3.28 5.17
N GLN A 150 10.77 -3.26 5.19
CA GLN A 150 11.54 -2.34 6.01
C GLN A 150 12.37 -1.42 5.12
N ILE A 151 12.14 -0.12 5.21
CA ILE A 151 12.90 0.91 4.51
C ILE A 151 13.87 1.53 5.51
N TYR A 152 15.16 1.42 5.25
CA TYR A 152 16.20 2.07 6.02
C TYR A 152 16.69 3.30 5.28
N THR A 153 16.66 4.44 5.96
CA THR A 153 17.13 5.72 5.42
C THR A 153 18.55 6.00 5.89
N ARG A 154 19.35 6.68 5.07
CA ARG A 154 20.73 7.00 5.42
C ARG A 154 20.78 7.89 6.65
N SER A 155 21.78 7.66 7.49
CA SER A 155 22.10 8.44 8.68
C SER A 155 23.42 9.17 8.48
N ALA A 156 23.63 10.28 9.21
CA ALA A 156 24.90 10.97 9.22
C ALA A 156 26.00 10.05 9.80
N GLN A 157 27.14 9.97 9.12
CA GLN A 157 28.31 9.25 9.62
C GLN A 157 29.08 10.09 10.61
N VAL A 158 29.43 9.53 11.76
CA VAL A 158 30.22 10.19 12.81
C VAL A 158 31.70 9.91 12.59
N GLY A 159 32.56 10.92 12.78
CA GLY A 159 34.01 10.75 12.78
C GLY A 159 34.69 10.61 11.42
N SER A 160 33.97 10.47 10.33
CA SER A 160 34.57 10.25 9.00
C SER A 160 35.27 11.50 8.43
N GLY A 161 34.85 12.69 8.85
CA GLY A 161 35.34 13.96 8.26
C GLY A 161 34.98 14.15 6.78
N GLU A 162 34.40 13.14 6.15
CA GLU A 162 34.01 13.16 4.75
C GLU A 162 32.68 13.87 4.56
N LYS A 163 32.62 14.72 3.54
CA LYS A 163 31.39 15.40 3.15
C LYS A 163 30.59 14.49 2.22
N ASN A 164 29.68 13.71 2.79
CA ASN A 164 28.78 12.88 2.00
C ASN A 164 27.51 13.68 1.67
N GLY A 165 27.41 14.12 0.44
CA GLY A 165 26.24 14.84 -0.03
C GLY A 165 26.05 14.65 -1.52
N TYR A 166 24.80 14.82 -1.97
CA TYR A 166 24.44 14.74 -3.37
C TYR A 166 23.26 15.64 -3.70
N VAL A 167 23.13 15.93 -4.98
CA VAL A 167 21.93 16.53 -5.57
C VAL A 167 21.59 15.69 -6.79
N LYS A 168 20.37 15.19 -6.84
CA LYS A 168 19.79 14.45 -7.97
C LYS A 168 18.67 15.29 -8.57
N THR A 169 18.60 15.34 -9.90
CA THR A 169 17.52 15.99 -10.63
C THR A 169 17.06 15.07 -11.74
N MET A 170 15.75 15.04 -11.96
CA MET A 170 15.13 14.28 -13.02
C MET A 170 14.09 15.13 -13.74
N TRP A 171 14.00 14.93 -15.03
CA TRP A 171 12.91 15.42 -15.87
C TRP A 171 12.43 14.27 -16.74
N ALA A 172 11.12 14.07 -16.77
CA ALA A 172 10.49 13.06 -17.61
C ALA A 172 9.30 13.66 -18.37
N ASP A 173 8.68 12.86 -19.23
CA ASP A 173 7.42 13.19 -19.85
C ASP A 173 6.33 13.49 -18.79
N ASN A 174 5.11 13.84 -19.23
CA ASN A 174 4.02 14.22 -18.33
C ASN A 174 4.37 15.36 -17.34
N MET A 175 5.28 16.25 -17.75
CA MET A 175 5.80 17.36 -16.93
C MET A 175 6.32 16.92 -15.56
N THR A 176 6.85 15.70 -15.49
CA THR A 176 7.45 15.19 -14.26
C THR A 176 8.80 15.81 -14.01
N SER A 177 8.99 16.33 -12.82
CA SER A 177 10.27 16.87 -12.35
C SER A 177 10.53 16.43 -10.90
N MET A 178 11.79 16.09 -10.61
CA MET A 178 12.21 15.73 -9.28
C MET A 178 13.53 16.42 -8.94
N VAL A 179 13.62 16.86 -7.68
CA VAL A 179 14.86 17.31 -7.07
C VAL A 179 14.98 16.61 -5.72
N GLU A 180 16.06 15.87 -5.54
CA GLU A 180 16.44 15.24 -4.29
C GLU A 180 17.83 15.70 -3.91
N ALA A 181 18.05 16.07 -2.65
CA ALA A 181 19.34 16.49 -2.15
C ALA A 181 19.54 16.01 -0.71
N ALA A 182 20.77 15.63 -0.39
CA ALA A 182 21.16 15.32 0.98
C ALA A 182 22.60 15.78 1.24
N SER A 183 22.91 16.10 2.49
CA SER A 183 24.27 16.45 2.91
C SER A 183 24.50 16.16 4.37
N ASP A 184 25.70 15.68 4.69
CA ASP A 184 26.20 15.53 6.05
C ASP A 184 26.87 16.84 6.52
N LEU A 185 26.60 17.18 7.78
CA LEU A 185 27.16 18.29 8.51
C LEU A 185 27.85 17.74 9.76
N HIS A 186 29.18 17.69 9.75
CA HIS A 186 29.95 17.25 10.92
C HIS A 186 30.10 18.43 11.89
N LEU A 187 29.54 18.33 13.08
CA LEU A 187 29.57 19.35 14.10
C LEU A 187 30.77 19.16 15.04
N THR A 188 31.05 17.91 15.42
CA THR A 188 32.20 17.48 16.18
C THR A 188 32.64 16.10 15.74
N ASP A 189 33.74 15.57 16.27
CA ASP A 189 34.19 14.21 15.98
C ASP A 189 33.19 13.12 16.43
N THR A 190 32.26 13.48 17.31
CA THR A 190 31.24 12.56 17.87
C THR A 190 29.81 12.92 17.51
N LEU A 191 29.58 14.00 16.78
CA LEU A 191 28.24 14.49 16.47
C LEU A 191 28.15 14.95 15.02
N SER A 192 27.24 14.35 14.28
CA SER A 192 26.94 14.68 12.89
C SER A 192 25.44 14.82 12.66
N ILE A 193 25.08 15.64 11.69
CA ILE A 193 23.70 15.83 11.23
C ILE A 193 23.66 15.56 9.73
N ARG A 194 22.63 14.83 9.28
CA ARG A 194 22.27 14.70 7.87
C ARG A 194 20.97 15.43 7.62
N VAL A 195 20.95 16.24 6.58
CA VAL A 195 19.73 16.89 6.08
C VAL A 195 19.45 16.33 4.69
N ALA A 196 18.25 15.86 4.47
CA ALA A 196 17.79 15.33 3.19
C ALA A 196 16.42 15.93 2.81
N GLY A 197 16.17 16.09 1.53
CA GLY A 197 14.89 16.59 1.04
C GLY A 197 14.60 16.10 -0.36
N LEU A 198 13.32 15.92 -0.63
CA LEU A 198 12.77 15.52 -1.92
C LEU A 198 11.62 16.45 -2.28
N ARG A 199 11.63 16.92 -3.50
CA ARG A 199 10.47 17.46 -4.20
C ARG A 199 10.25 16.66 -5.47
N ASN A 200 9.08 16.06 -5.62
CA ASN A 200 8.65 15.34 -6.82
C ASN A 200 7.32 15.93 -7.27
N ALA A 201 7.24 16.39 -8.51
CA ALA A 201 6.04 16.98 -9.08
C ALA A 201 5.78 16.40 -10.46
N SER A 202 4.56 15.94 -10.68
CA SER A 202 4.05 15.50 -11.97
C SER A 202 2.69 16.16 -12.22
N ASP A 203 2.58 16.88 -13.32
CA ASP A 203 1.32 17.51 -13.77
C ASP A 203 0.74 16.75 -14.97
N GLY A 204 0.81 15.45 -14.93
CA GLY A 204 0.56 14.42 -15.91
C GLY A 204 -0.48 14.70 -17.00
N ASN A 205 -0.33 13.96 -18.08
CA ASN A 205 -1.28 13.96 -19.20
C ASN A 205 -1.89 12.57 -19.45
N GLU A 206 -1.61 11.61 -18.60
CA GLU A 206 -2.05 10.22 -18.82
C GLU A 206 -3.56 10.10 -18.66
N ILE A 207 -4.11 10.76 -17.63
CA ILE A 207 -5.55 10.76 -17.41
C ILE A 207 -6.04 12.20 -17.35
N ARG A 208 -6.99 12.50 -18.25
CA ARG A 208 -7.63 13.81 -18.33
C ARG A 208 -9.12 13.71 -18.06
N ASN A 209 -9.58 14.49 -17.10
CA ASN A 209 -11.00 14.69 -16.93
C ASN A 209 -11.51 15.70 -17.99
N ILE A 210 -12.17 15.19 -19.01
CA ILE A 210 -12.66 16.02 -20.14
C ILE A 210 -13.77 17.01 -19.74
N ARG A 211 -14.38 16.82 -18.57
CA ARG A 211 -15.40 17.71 -18.06
C ARG A 211 -14.81 18.92 -17.33
N THR A 212 -13.89 18.70 -16.41
CA THR A 212 -13.23 19.77 -15.65
C THR A 212 -12.03 20.35 -16.40
N GLN A 213 -11.61 19.69 -17.49
CA GLN A 213 -10.39 20.00 -18.27
C GLN A 213 -9.09 19.92 -17.46
N MET A 214 -9.11 19.22 -16.33
CA MET A 214 -7.93 19.02 -15.50
C MET A 214 -7.28 17.66 -15.78
N ASN A 215 -5.99 17.63 -15.73
CA ASN A 215 -5.18 16.43 -15.81
C ASN A 215 -4.97 15.85 -14.42
N GLU A 216 -4.54 14.60 -14.38
CA GLU A 216 -3.90 14.01 -13.22
C GLU A 216 -2.70 14.85 -12.77
N SER A 217 -2.47 14.95 -11.46
CA SER A 217 -1.26 15.56 -10.91
C SER A 217 -0.88 14.88 -9.60
N HIS A 218 0.41 14.84 -9.33
CA HIS A 218 0.96 14.30 -8.09
C HIS A 218 2.13 15.18 -7.64
N HIS A 219 2.01 15.77 -6.46
CA HIS A 219 3.06 16.56 -5.84
C HIS A 219 3.41 15.94 -4.50
N PHE A 220 4.68 15.71 -4.27
CA PHE A 220 5.23 15.19 -3.03
C PHE A 220 6.42 16.03 -2.61
N ASP A 221 6.34 16.61 -1.43
CA ASP A 221 7.42 17.37 -0.79
C ASP A 221 7.76 16.72 0.55
N SER A 222 9.04 16.45 0.80
CA SER A 222 9.49 15.89 2.08
C SER A 222 10.85 16.40 2.49
N GLY A 223 11.02 16.54 3.82
CA GLY A 223 12.29 16.88 4.43
C GLY A 223 12.58 16.01 5.64
N ARG A 224 13.85 15.61 5.80
CA ARG A 224 14.32 14.81 6.93
C ARG A 224 15.58 15.40 7.52
N ILE A 225 15.64 15.41 8.85
CA ILE A 225 16.82 15.73 9.64
C ILE A 225 17.17 14.51 10.49
N SER A 226 18.39 14.03 10.35
CA SER A 226 18.91 12.89 11.11
C SER A 226 20.13 13.38 11.92
N LEU A 227 20.10 13.17 13.22
CA LEU A 227 21.21 13.46 14.14
C LEU A 227 21.82 12.12 14.55
N SER A 228 23.14 12.00 14.45
CA SER A 228 23.93 10.86 14.94
C SER A 228 24.94 11.39 15.96
N TRP A 229 24.86 10.86 17.18
CA TRP A 229 25.73 11.23 18.27
C TRP A 229 26.35 9.99 18.92
N GLN A 230 27.65 9.91 18.89
CA GLN A 230 28.46 8.80 19.44
C GLN A 230 29.43 9.35 20.46
N PRO A 231 28.98 9.62 21.70
CA PRO A 231 29.84 10.23 22.74
C PRO A 231 30.96 9.30 23.24
N SER A 232 30.83 7.99 23.06
CA SER A 232 31.84 6.99 23.33
C SER A 232 31.71 5.83 22.34
N ASP A 233 32.66 4.92 22.34
CA ASP A 233 32.62 3.73 21.47
C ASP A 233 31.43 2.81 21.81
N GLU A 234 30.95 2.88 23.06
CA GLU A 234 29.87 2.01 23.54
C GLU A 234 28.46 2.61 23.34
N LEU A 235 28.33 3.93 23.20
CA LEU A 235 27.01 4.60 23.13
C LEU A 235 26.79 5.28 21.78
N SER A 236 25.73 4.85 21.10
CA SER A 236 25.23 5.49 19.89
C SER A 236 23.79 5.98 20.09
N VAL A 237 23.53 7.23 19.77
CA VAL A 237 22.21 7.86 19.80
C VAL A 237 21.90 8.43 18.43
N ARG A 238 20.79 7.99 17.85
CA ARG A 238 20.29 8.51 16.58
C ARG A 238 18.88 9.08 16.76
N PHE A 239 18.67 10.27 16.26
CA PHE A 239 17.35 10.88 16.22
C PHE A 239 17.03 11.26 14.78
N LYS A 240 15.85 10.89 14.30
CA LYS A 240 15.35 11.26 12.99
C LYS A 240 13.99 11.97 13.11
N TYR A 241 13.87 13.08 12.41
CA TYR A 241 12.61 13.78 12.20
C TYR A 241 12.35 13.88 10.72
N GLN A 242 11.17 13.51 10.29
CA GLN A 242 10.72 13.65 8.91
C GLN A 242 9.34 14.27 8.86
N ASN A 243 9.16 15.20 7.93
CA ASN A 243 7.86 15.74 7.51
C ASN A 243 7.67 15.51 6.03
N SER A 244 6.46 15.14 5.62
CA SER A 244 6.09 14.96 4.23
C SER A 244 4.68 15.43 3.93
N GLU A 245 4.49 16.00 2.74
CA GLU A 245 3.22 16.48 2.24
C GLU A 245 2.97 15.90 0.84
N THR A 246 1.75 15.44 0.61
CA THR A 246 1.28 14.98 -0.70
C THR A 246 0.03 15.75 -1.10
N ASP A 247 -0.01 16.25 -2.34
CA ASP A 247 -1.21 16.78 -2.98
C ASP A 247 -1.38 16.09 -4.34
N SER A 248 -2.51 15.41 -4.54
CA SER A 248 -2.75 14.64 -5.75
C SER A 248 -4.16 14.87 -6.29
N ILE A 249 -4.26 15.02 -7.60
CA ILE A 249 -5.49 14.94 -8.39
C ILE A 249 -5.38 13.64 -9.19
N TYR A 250 -6.33 12.72 -8.98
CA TYR A 250 -6.28 11.38 -9.56
C TYR A 250 -7.60 10.99 -10.22
N PRO A 251 -7.96 11.61 -11.35
CA PRO A 251 -9.17 11.24 -12.07
C PRO A 251 -9.05 9.78 -12.53
N GLN A 252 -10.11 9.00 -12.28
CA GLN A 252 -10.12 7.59 -12.69
C GLN A 252 -10.60 7.46 -14.12
N PRO A 253 -9.90 6.71 -15.00
CA PRO A 253 -10.31 6.55 -16.38
C PRO A 253 -11.60 5.73 -16.45
N VAL A 254 -12.49 6.14 -17.33
CA VAL A 254 -13.75 5.45 -17.59
C VAL A 254 -13.58 4.49 -18.75
N ALA A 255 -13.91 3.23 -18.55
CA ALA A 255 -14.05 2.26 -19.61
C ALA A 255 -15.55 2.12 -19.94
N GLY A 256 -15.96 2.61 -21.09
CA GLY A 256 -17.33 2.48 -21.55
C GLY A 256 -17.46 1.36 -22.57
N SER A 257 -17.95 0.21 -22.17
CA SER A 257 -18.54 -0.76 -23.08
C SER A 257 -19.64 -1.51 -22.35
N ASN A 258 -20.79 -1.63 -22.98
CA ASN A 258 -21.87 -2.62 -22.80
C ASN A 258 -22.31 -3.05 -21.38
N GLY A 259 -21.77 -2.52 -20.29
CA GLY A 259 -22.09 -2.92 -18.90
C GLY A 259 -22.20 -1.75 -17.92
N THR A 260 -21.67 -0.57 -18.24
CA THR A 260 -22.00 0.61 -17.45
C THR A 260 -23.47 0.90 -17.61
N PRO A 261 -24.21 1.21 -16.51
CA PRO A 261 -25.56 1.74 -16.65
C PRO A 261 -25.49 2.82 -17.73
N SER A 262 -26.25 2.68 -18.80
CA SER A 262 -26.24 3.69 -19.83
C SER A 262 -26.50 5.02 -19.14
N TYR A 263 -25.85 6.07 -19.57
CA TYR A 263 -26.16 7.44 -19.13
C TYR A 263 -27.67 7.66 -18.94
N GLU A 264 -28.48 7.07 -19.81
CA GLU A 264 -29.95 7.06 -19.70
C GLU A 264 -30.47 6.33 -18.45
N GLN A 265 -29.90 5.23 -18.02
CA GLN A 265 -30.33 4.50 -16.80
C GLN A 265 -29.98 5.30 -15.53
N VAL A 266 -28.82 5.93 -15.50
CA VAL A 266 -28.43 6.80 -14.42
C VAL A 266 -29.31 8.03 -14.38
N VAL A 267 -29.52 8.74 -15.50
CA VAL A 267 -30.41 9.92 -15.58
C VAL A 267 -31.86 9.55 -15.25
N ASN A 268 -32.37 8.43 -15.75
CA ASN A 268 -33.72 7.98 -15.44
C ASN A 268 -33.93 7.61 -13.97
N GLY A 269 -32.93 7.01 -13.30
CA GLY A 269 -33.00 6.76 -11.88
C GLY A 269 -33.17 8.04 -11.07
N TYR A 270 -32.60 9.11 -11.51
CA TYR A 270 -32.61 10.40 -10.83
C TYR A 270 -33.77 11.29 -11.20
N VAL A 271 -34.17 11.27 -12.44
CA VAL A 271 -35.45 11.87 -12.86
C VAL A 271 -36.57 11.29 -11.99
N SER A 272 -36.54 10.00 -11.70
CA SER A 272 -37.51 9.34 -10.81
C SER A 272 -37.40 9.85 -9.37
N GLN A 273 -36.19 10.14 -8.84
CA GLN A 273 -36.03 10.72 -7.50
C GLN A 273 -36.54 12.16 -7.44
N ILE A 274 -36.23 12.99 -8.44
CA ILE A 274 -36.78 14.36 -8.49
C ILE A 274 -38.29 14.33 -8.66
N ALA A 275 -38.85 13.44 -9.46
CA ALA A 275 -40.30 13.26 -9.56
C ALA A 275 -40.92 12.84 -8.21
N PHE A 276 -40.21 12.02 -7.43
CA PHE A 276 -40.61 11.72 -6.05
C PHE A 276 -40.61 12.98 -5.17
N PHE A 277 -39.57 13.83 -5.23
CA PHE A 277 -39.53 15.09 -4.53
C PHE A 277 -40.61 16.10 -4.99
N GLU A 278 -40.92 16.13 -6.29
CA GLU A 278 -42.07 16.89 -6.82
C GLU A 278 -43.36 16.41 -6.18
N SER A 279 -43.58 15.09 -6.09
CA SER A 279 -44.77 14.50 -5.49
C SER A 279 -44.96 14.83 -4.02
N LEU A 280 -43.87 15.09 -3.32
CA LEU A 280 -43.85 15.51 -1.91
C LEU A 280 -43.91 17.04 -1.73
N GLY A 281 -43.91 17.81 -2.80
CA GLY A 281 -43.92 19.27 -2.76
C GLY A 281 -42.57 19.91 -2.40
N PHE A 282 -41.48 19.16 -2.42
CA PHE A 282 -40.12 19.65 -2.15
C PHE A 282 -39.44 20.21 -3.41
N ALA A 283 -39.90 19.79 -4.57
CA ALA A 283 -39.45 20.32 -5.85
C ALA A 283 -40.63 20.94 -6.59
N PRO A 284 -40.49 22.08 -7.33
CA PRO A 284 -41.50 22.64 -8.16
C PRO A 284 -41.94 21.65 -9.27
N ALA A 285 -43.20 21.69 -9.62
CA ALA A 285 -43.70 20.86 -10.73
C ALA A 285 -42.94 21.14 -12.03
N GLY A 286 -42.48 20.10 -12.70
CA GLY A 286 -41.67 20.20 -13.90
C GLY A 286 -40.16 20.13 -13.71
N SER A 287 -39.67 20.08 -12.47
CA SER A 287 -38.22 19.97 -12.17
C SER A 287 -37.61 18.71 -12.76
N ALA A 288 -38.30 17.58 -12.68
CA ALA A 288 -37.83 16.32 -13.25
C ALA A 288 -37.70 16.41 -14.78
N ALA A 289 -38.64 17.06 -15.44
CA ALA A 289 -38.58 17.25 -16.88
C ALA A 289 -37.47 18.24 -17.30
N GLN A 290 -37.29 19.30 -16.54
CA GLN A 290 -36.20 20.26 -16.75
C GLN A 290 -34.82 19.61 -16.52
N LEU A 291 -34.69 18.76 -15.52
CA LEU A 291 -33.52 17.98 -15.27
C LEU A 291 -33.21 17.07 -16.47
N ALA A 292 -34.16 16.29 -16.93
CA ALA A 292 -34.01 15.44 -18.10
C ALA A 292 -33.61 16.20 -19.37
N TYR A 293 -34.05 17.47 -19.51
CA TYR A 293 -33.65 18.32 -20.62
C TYR A 293 -32.21 18.84 -20.51
N LEU A 294 -31.80 19.28 -19.33
CA LEU A 294 -30.43 19.80 -19.06
C LEU A 294 -29.37 18.72 -19.19
N HIS A 295 -29.75 17.47 -19.03
CA HIS A 295 -28.83 16.32 -19.04
C HIS A 295 -28.78 15.53 -20.33
N ARG A 296 -29.17 16.16 -21.44
CA ARG A 296 -28.87 15.56 -22.74
C ARG A 296 -27.36 15.45 -22.92
N PRO A 297 -26.86 14.27 -23.30
CA PRO A 297 -25.46 14.08 -23.54
C PRO A 297 -24.97 15.02 -24.64
N THR A 298 -24.13 15.98 -24.27
CA THR A 298 -23.41 16.83 -25.24
C THR A 298 -21.98 16.32 -25.44
N TYR A 299 -21.73 15.05 -25.16
CA TYR A 299 -20.42 14.44 -25.35
C TYR A 299 -20.21 14.12 -26.84
N ASN A 300 -19.89 15.14 -27.63
CA ASN A 300 -19.37 14.95 -28.98
C ASN A 300 -17.99 14.36 -29.04
N ASP A 301 -17.33 14.24 -27.86
CA ASP A 301 -15.93 13.82 -27.72
C ASP A 301 -15.77 12.34 -27.36
N ILE A 302 -16.88 11.60 -27.16
CA ILE A 302 -16.80 10.15 -26.92
C ILE A 302 -16.83 9.43 -28.28
N PRO A 303 -15.81 8.60 -28.58
CA PRO A 303 -15.78 7.81 -29.80
C PRO A 303 -17.01 6.92 -29.95
N ALA A 304 -17.47 6.70 -31.19
CA ALA A 304 -18.64 5.87 -31.47
C ALA A 304 -18.54 4.41 -30.98
N GLY A 305 -17.39 3.96 -30.54
CA GLY A 305 -17.14 2.65 -29.92
C GLY A 305 -17.04 2.65 -28.39
N GLY A 306 -17.35 3.78 -27.71
CA GLY A 306 -17.12 3.94 -26.28
C GLY A 306 -15.68 4.26 -25.92
N LEU A 307 -15.43 4.51 -24.64
CA LEU A 307 -14.10 4.76 -24.09
C LEU A 307 -13.46 3.46 -23.59
N LYS A 308 -12.18 3.32 -23.80
CA LYS A 308 -11.37 2.28 -23.17
C LYS A 308 -10.62 2.88 -21.98
N ALA A 309 -10.33 2.10 -20.96
CA ALA A 309 -9.51 2.55 -19.84
C ALA A 309 -8.13 3.10 -20.29
N THR A 310 -7.61 2.57 -21.40
CA THR A 310 -6.36 3.01 -22.05
C THR A 310 -6.47 4.34 -22.80
N ASP A 311 -7.65 4.91 -22.95
CA ASP A 311 -7.81 6.20 -23.64
C ASP A 311 -7.44 7.37 -22.70
N GLY A 312 -7.23 7.11 -21.40
CA GLY A 312 -6.85 8.12 -20.41
C GLY A 312 -7.90 9.20 -20.18
N VAL A 313 -9.20 8.86 -20.39
CA VAL A 313 -10.31 9.81 -20.27
C VAL A 313 -11.10 9.55 -19.01
N ALA A 314 -11.23 10.56 -18.16
CA ALA A 314 -12.12 10.57 -17.01
C ALA A 314 -13.30 11.53 -17.20
N LEU A 315 -14.41 11.26 -16.51
CA LEU A 315 -15.67 12.01 -16.61
C LEU A 315 -16.19 12.52 -15.26
N HIS A 316 -15.34 12.70 -14.27
CA HIS A 316 -15.76 13.11 -12.94
C HIS A 316 -16.40 14.50 -12.93
N PHE A 317 -17.43 14.67 -12.11
CA PHE A 317 -18.03 15.97 -11.81
C PHE A 317 -17.03 16.90 -11.09
N GLN A 318 -16.36 16.37 -10.09
CA GLN A 318 -15.22 17.00 -9.41
C GLN A 318 -14.03 16.10 -9.59
N ASN A 319 -12.84 16.68 -9.71
CA ASN A 319 -11.64 15.87 -9.73
C ASN A 319 -11.44 15.25 -8.35
N PRO A 320 -11.32 13.93 -8.29
CA PRO A 320 -10.85 13.28 -7.08
C PRO A 320 -9.52 13.87 -6.64
N ARG A 321 -9.39 14.17 -5.36
CA ARG A 321 -8.21 14.82 -4.79
C ARG A 321 -7.83 14.19 -3.47
N GLN A 322 -6.54 14.14 -3.20
CA GLN A 322 -6.01 13.75 -1.91
C GLN A 322 -4.95 14.73 -1.45
N ASN A 323 -5.03 15.09 -0.18
CA ASN A 323 -3.98 15.75 0.55
C ASN A 323 -3.60 14.87 1.73
N ASN A 324 -2.30 14.68 1.94
CA ASN A 324 -1.77 13.90 3.05
C ASN A 324 -0.59 14.66 3.66
N SER A 325 -0.54 14.75 4.98
CA SER A 325 0.59 15.28 5.73
C SER A 325 1.00 14.26 6.78
N ALA A 326 2.28 13.91 6.80
CA ALA A 326 2.81 12.94 7.75
C ALA A 326 4.06 13.46 8.46
N GLU A 327 4.13 13.24 9.77
CA GLU A 327 5.28 13.53 10.60
C GLU A 327 5.76 12.26 11.29
N ILE A 328 7.07 12.05 11.33
CA ILE A 328 7.70 10.90 12.00
C ILE A 328 8.83 11.42 12.89
N HIS A 329 8.79 11.03 14.14
CA HIS A 329 9.87 11.20 15.11
C HIS A 329 10.39 9.82 15.51
N ASN A 330 11.68 9.60 15.45
CA ASN A 330 12.29 8.33 15.81
C ASN A 330 13.59 8.56 16.60
N LEU A 331 13.65 8.04 17.83
CA LEU A 331 14.82 8.03 18.69
C LEU A 331 15.31 6.61 18.89
N MET A 332 16.55 6.35 18.49
CA MET A 332 17.23 5.07 18.60
C MET A 332 18.46 5.25 19.50
N ILE A 333 18.59 4.42 20.53
CA ILE A 333 19.73 4.40 21.45
C ILE A 333 20.27 2.98 21.47
N ASP A 334 21.54 2.82 21.16
CA ASP A 334 22.26 1.57 21.20
C ASP A 334 23.42 1.69 22.20
N TYR A 335 23.48 0.76 23.15
CA TYR A 335 24.50 0.75 24.18
C TYR A 335 25.18 -0.61 24.27
N ASP A 336 26.49 -0.62 23.97
CA ASP A 336 27.34 -1.79 24.06
C ASP A 336 27.84 -1.95 25.51
N MET A 337 27.48 -3.05 26.15
CA MET A 337 27.91 -3.42 27.50
C MET A 337 29.07 -4.44 27.48
N GLY A 338 29.69 -4.64 26.32
CA GLY A 338 30.74 -5.61 26.07
C GLY A 338 30.21 -7.01 25.81
N SER A 339 29.62 -7.69 26.77
CA SER A 339 29.02 -9.02 26.58
C SER A 339 27.55 -8.97 26.09
N HIS A 340 26.92 -7.81 26.12
CA HIS A 340 25.54 -7.59 25.74
C HIS A 340 25.38 -6.24 25.04
N ALA A 341 24.40 -6.14 24.16
CA ALA A 341 23.94 -4.89 23.57
C ALA A 341 22.53 -4.60 24.03
N LEU A 342 22.29 -3.37 24.47
CA LEU A 342 20.98 -2.83 24.79
C LEU A 342 20.53 -1.91 23.65
N ALA A 343 19.36 -2.13 23.10
CA ALA A 343 18.74 -1.25 22.14
C ALA A 343 17.40 -0.71 22.65
N LEU A 344 17.22 0.61 22.57
CA LEU A 344 15.99 1.30 22.91
C LEU A 344 15.50 2.06 21.66
N ARG A 345 14.21 1.92 21.37
CA ARG A 345 13.54 2.56 20.24
C ARG A 345 12.30 3.27 20.73
N PHE A 346 12.16 4.54 20.38
CA PHE A 346 10.97 5.35 20.66
C PHE A 346 10.54 6.04 19.40
N SER A 347 9.30 5.85 19.01
CA SER A 347 8.76 6.54 17.84
C SER A 347 7.39 7.15 18.09
N ASN A 348 7.14 8.24 17.39
CA ASN A 348 5.83 8.85 17.26
C ASN A 348 5.63 9.21 15.79
N SER A 349 4.53 8.74 15.21
CA SER A 349 4.14 9.13 13.86
C SER A 349 2.71 9.68 13.87
N GLN A 350 2.51 10.78 13.13
CA GLN A 350 1.19 11.38 12.92
C GLN A 350 0.94 11.50 11.43
N ASN A 351 -0.29 11.19 11.03
CA ASN A 351 -0.72 11.29 9.64
C ASN A 351 -2.11 11.89 9.56
N ASP A 352 -2.24 12.98 8.80
CA ASP A 352 -3.50 13.63 8.48
C ASP A 352 -3.77 13.50 6.98
N ALA A 353 -4.78 12.72 6.62
CA ALA A 353 -5.18 12.48 5.24
C ALA A 353 -6.58 13.02 4.97
N MET A 354 -6.75 13.72 3.86
CA MET A 354 -8.04 14.14 3.34
C MET A 354 -8.17 13.67 1.89
N GLY A 355 -9.23 12.92 1.61
CA GLY A 355 -9.60 12.48 0.26
C GLY A 355 -10.97 13.01 -0.14
N LEU A 356 -11.05 13.57 -1.34
CA LEU A 356 -12.30 13.84 -2.03
C LEU A 356 -12.43 12.81 -3.15
N ILE A 357 -13.49 12.02 -3.12
CA ILE A 357 -13.75 10.95 -4.08
C ILE A 357 -15.07 11.28 -4.79
N ASP A 358 -15.11 11.08 -6.09
CA ASP A 358 -16.35 11.09 -6.85
C ASP A 358 -16.78 9.64 -7.11
N ARG A 359 -17.82 9.21 -6.41
CA ARG A 359 -18.25 7.80 -6.38
C ARG A 359 -19.11 7.36 -7.56
N ASP A 360 -19.62 8.29 -8.37
CA ASP A 360 -20.51 7.91 -9.48
C ASP A 360 -19.76 7.65 -10.79
N TYR A 361 -18.51 8.08 -10.89
CA TYR A 361 -17.63 7.91 -12.06
C TYR A 361 -18.28 8.29 -13.41
N ALA A 362 -19.48 8.84 -13.40
CA ALA A 362 -20.34 8.94 -14.57
C ALA A 362 -20.32 10.30 -15.26
N GLY A 363 -19.72 11.32 -14.66
CA GLY A 363 -19.64 12.68 -15.25
C GLY A 363 -20.99 13.31 -15.60
N ALA A 364 -22.07 12.74 -15.10
CA ALA A 364 -23.41 13.33 -15.27
C ALA A 364 -23.46 14.65 -14.52
N TYR A 365 -23.89 15.71 -15.16
CA TYR A 365 -23.86 17.08 -14.63
C TYR A 365 -24.59 17.28 -13.27
N VAL A 366 -25.41 16.32 -12.87
CA VAL A 366 -26.29 16.41 -11.71
C VAL A 366 -25.82 15.54 -10.55
N TYR A 367 -24.88 14.68 -10.79
CA TYR A 367 -24.48 13.65 -9.86
C TYR A 367 -22.98 13.61 -9.72
N GLY A 368 -22.44 14.47 -8.86
CA GLY A 368 -21.30 14.05 -8.10
C GLY A 368 -21.84 13.33 -6.86
N TYR A 369 -21.31 12.18 -6.54
CA TYR A 369 -21.32 11.66 -5.18
C TYR A 369 -20.00 12.02 -4.52
N PRO A 370 -19.73 13.31 -4.22
CA PRO A 370 -18.50 13.63 -3.52
C PRO A 370 -18.59 12.98 -2.16
N GLN A 371 -17.65 12.10 -1.94
CA GLN A 371 -17.37 11.57 -0.61
C GLN A 371 -16.09 12.25 -0.11
N GLU A 372 -16.21 12.98 0.98
CA GLU A 372 -15.07 13.51 1.70
C GLU A 372 -14.69 12.53 2.80
N VAL A 373 -13.45 12.04 2.75
CA VAL A 373 -12.89 11.16 3.79
C VAL A 373 -11.74 11.89 4.44
N ARG A 374 -11.77 11.98 5.76
CA ARG A 374 -10.65 12.50 6.55
C ARG A 374 -10.21 11.44 7.53
N THR A 375 -8.94 11.18 7.58
CA THR A 375 -8.33 10.22 8.50
C THR A 375 -7.21 10.91 9.24
N ASN A 376 -7.27 10.89 10.56
CA ASN A 376 -6.17 11.26 11.44
C ASN A 376 -5.68 9.99 12.11
N THR A 377 -4.37 9.75 12.08
CA THR A 377 -3.74 8.58 12.71
C THR A 377 -2.55 9.03 13.51
N GLY A 378 -2.50 8.64 14.78
CA GLY A 378 -1.32 8.73 15.63
C GLY A 378 -0.85 7.33 16.03
N ILE A 379 0.45 7.08 15.95
CA ILE A 379 1.05 5.81 16.39
C ILE A 379 2.27 6.15 17.25
N GLU A 380 2.28 5.65 18.48
CA GLU A 380 3.42 5.72 19.39
C GLU A 380 3.96 4.31 19.61
N THR A 381 5.29 4.15 19.59
CA THR A 381 5.91 2.86 19.90
C THR A 381 7.09 3.01 20.85
N VAL A 382 7.26 1.98 21.68
CA VAL A 382 8.43 1.78 22.53
C VAL A 382 8.90 0.35 22.34
N GLU A 383 10.17 0.16 22.02
CA GLU A 383 10.79 -1.15 21.99
C GLU A 383 12.07 -1.10 22.83
N MET A 384 12.27 -2.12 23.65
CA MET A 384 13.49 -2.36 24.41
C MET A 384 13.94 -3.78 24.17
N ARG A 385 15.20 -3.97 23.77
CA ARG A 385 15.77 -5.30 23.58
C ARG A 385 17.19 -5.39 24.11
N ILE A 386 17.52 -6.55 24.64
CA ILE A 386 18.87 -6.93 25.06
C ILE A 386 19.29 -8.16 24.26
N SER A 387 20.46 -8.11 23.68
CA SER A 387 21.06 -9.21 22.92
C SER A 387 22.45 -9.51 23.49
N ASN A 388 22.85 -10.79 23.51
CA ASN A 388 24.24 -11.10 23.82
C ASN A 388 25.14 -10.87 22.59
N GLN A 389 26.39 -10.60 22.87
CA GLN A 389 27.48 -10.43 21.92
C GLN A 389 28.54 -11.52 22.13
N ASP A 390 29.36 -11.76 21.11
CA ASP A 390 30.58 -12.60 21.15
C ASP A 390 30.34 -14.04 21.67
N SER A 391 29.21 -14.66 21.33
CA SER A 391 28.94 -16.04 21.69
C SER A 391 28.83 -16.95 20.48
N ASP A 392 29.84 -17.76 20.26
CA ASP A 392 29.86 -18.74 19.15
C ASP A 392 28.81 -19.86 19.29
N LYS A 393 28.22 -20.03 20.48
CA LYS A 393 27.37 -21.18 20.78
C LYS A 393 25.92 -20.85 20.98
N LEU A 394 25.62 -19.80 21.72
CA LEU A 394 24.25 -19.37 22.01
C LEU A 394 24.11 -17.87 21.75
N GLU A 395 23.34 -17.52 20.81
CA GLU A 395 22.89 -16.15 20.59
C GLU A 395 21.46 -16.00 21.09
N TYR A 396 21.15 -14.85 21.71
CA TYR A 396 19.78 -14.53 22.09
C TYR A 396 19.47 -13.05 22.01
N THR A 397 18.20 -12.78 21.79
CA THR A 397 17.60 -11.44 21.90
C THR A 397 16.31 -11.58 22.70
N ILE A 398 16.15 -10.79 23.73
CA ILE A 398 14.93 -10.72 24.56
C ILE A 398 14.46 -9.27 24.55
N GLY A 399 13.17 -9.04 24.43
CA GLY A 399 12.66 -7.70 24.37
C GLY A 399 11.21 -7.52 24.82
N PHE A 400 10.87 -6.25 24.89
CA PHE A 400 9.53 -5.74 25.14
C PHE A 400 9.17 -4.76 24.04
N PHE A 401 7.91 -4.82 23.58
CA PHE A 401 7.37 -3.89 22.60
C PHE A 401 6.01 -3.38 23.08
N SER A 402 5.79 -2.09 22.94
CA SER A 402 4.50 -1.46 23.16
C SER A 402 4.15 -0.55 21.98
N ARG A 403 2.88 -0.59 21.56
CA ARG A 403 2.31 0.28 20.53
C ARG A 403 0.97 0.82 21.00
N ASP A 404 0.79 2.12 20.89
CA ASP A 404 -0.51 2.78 20.99
C ASP A 404 -0.84 3.40 19.62
N SER A 405 -1.96 2.99 19.03
CA SER A 405 -2.39 3.45 17.71
C SER A 405 -3.82 3.95 17.78
N GLN A 406 -4.00 5.22 17.46
CA GLN A 406 -5.30 5.88 17.43
C GLN A 406 -5.58 6.35 16.02
N THR A 407 -6.70 5.90 15.46
CA THR A 407 -7.15 6.33 14.13
C THR A 407 -8.59 6.82 14.22
N PHE A 408 -8.82 8.02 13.74
CA PHE A 408 -10.16 8.57 13.62
C PHE A 408 -10.44 8.92 12.16
N THR A 409 -11.43 8.25 11.59
CA THR A 409 -11.84 8.49 10.21
C THR A 409 -13.26 9.04 10.17
N THR A 410 -13.47 10.09 9.37
CA THR A 410 -14.80 10.53 8.94
C THR A 410 -14.97 10.26 7.46
N ALA A 411 -16.14 9.72 7.08
CA ALA A 411 -16.49 9.50 5.68
C ALA A 411 -17.90 10.09 5.44
N ASP A 412 -17.92 11.22 4.77
CA ASP A 412 -19.09 12.05 4.58
C ASP A 412 -19.52 12.01 3.12
N LEU A 413 -20.65 11.35 2.83
CA LEU A 413 -21.20 11.16 1.49
C LEU A 413 -22.30 12.18 1.22
N ASP A 414 -22.11 13.03 0.23
CA ASP A 414 -23.06 14.07 -0.15
C ASP A 414 -23.78 13.73 -1.45
N ARG A 415 -25.06 14.01 -1.49
CA ARG A 415 -25.86 14.04 -2.73
C ARG A 415 -26.32 15.46 -3.10
N SER A 416 -26.01 16.46 -2.30
CA SER A 416 -26.63 17.77 -2.38
C SER A 416 -26.05 18.71 -3.42
N PHE A 417 -24.79 18.55 -3.78
CA PHE A 417 -24.13 19.50 -4.70
C PHE A 417 -24.81 19.62 -6.04
N SER A 418 -25.33 18.52 -6.55
CA SER A 418 -26.02 18.48 -7.81
C SER A 418 -27.40 19.14 -7.80
N ILE A 419 -28.11 19.07 -6.69
CA ILE A 419 -29.47 19.62 -6.59
C ILE A 419 -29.41 21.13 -6.40
N THR A 420 -28.42 21.66 -5.66
CA THR A 420 -28.28 23.11 -5.45
C THR A 420 -27.80 23.87 -6.67
N GLU A 421 -27.01 23.25 -7.56
CA GLU A 421 -26.62 23.88 -8.83
C GLU A 421 -27.74 23.89 -9.85
N VAL A 422 -28.58 22.86 -9.88
CA VAL A 422 -29.71 22.78 -10.85
C VAL A 422 -30.90 23.58 -10.41
N ALA A 423 -31.11 23.74 -9.12
CA ALA A 423 -32.25 24.49 -8.59
C ALA A 423 -31.89 25.30 -7.34
N PRO A 424 -30.92 26.24 -7.43
CA PRO A 424 -30.47 27.03 -6.28
C PRO A 424 -31.61 27.80 -5.62
N ALA A 425 -32.62 28.18 -6.37
CA ALA A 425 -33.79 28.91 -5.83
C ALA A 425 -34.75 28.02 -5.00
N MET A 426 -34.65 26.70 -5.13
CA MET A 426 -35.54 25.77 -4.42
C MET A 426 -35.11 25.42 -3.02
N PHE A 427 -33.81 25.45 -2.75
CA PHE A 427 -33.26 24.85 -1.55
C PHE A 427 -32.58 25.83 -0.60
N THR A 428 -32.24 27.03 -1.03
CA THR A 428 -31.41 27.95 -0.27
C THR A 428 -32.11 28.87 0.74
N PRO A 429 -33.30 29.44 0.57
CA PRO A 429 -33.84 30.37 1.55
C PRO A 429 -34.80 29.78 2.58
N ALA A 430 -35.49 28.69 2.24
CA ALA A 430 -36.58 28.17 3.09
C ALA A 430 -36.14 27.14 4.11
N VAL A 431 -34.95 26.54 3.98
CA VAL A 431 -34.49 25.39 4.78
C VAL A 431 -33.14 25.63 5.46
N GLY A 432 -32.46 26.78 5.21
CA GLY A 432 -31.26 27.17 5.94
C GLY A 432 -30.01 26.35 5.65
N PHE A 433 -29.89 25.77 4.44
CA PHE A 433 -28.70 25.02 4.04
C PHE A 433 -27.60 25.96 3.53
N ASP A 434 -26.67 26.30 4.38
CA ASP A 434 -25.51 27.15 4.04
C ASP A 434 -24.17 26.38 4.13
N TYR A 435 -24.22 25.05 3.89
CA TYR A 435 -23.01 24.22 3.96
C TYR A 435 -22.35 24.11 2.58
N LYS A 436 -21.07 24.46 2.54
CA LYS A 436 -20.27 24.45 1.30
C LYS A 436 -19.59 23.12 1.02
N THR A 437 -19.49 22.25 2.02
CA THR A 437 -18.85 20.94 1.91
C THR A 437 -19.63 19.86 2.67
N PRO A 438 -19.55 18.57 2.26
CA PRO A 438 -20.11 17.46 3.01
C PRO A 438 -19.70 17.43 4.47
N ASN A 439 -18.43 17.67 4.73
CA ASN A 439 -17.89 17.69 6.08
C ASN A 439 -18.52 18.77 6.97
N GLN A 440 -18.75 19.97 6.45
CA GLN A 440 -19.43 21.04 7.22
C GLN A 440 -20.84 20.63 7.63
N ALA A 441 -21.60 20.03 6.71
CA ALA A 441 -22.95 19.55 6.98
C ALA A 441 -22.95 18.41 8.00
N CYS A 442 -22.04 17.48 7.87
CA CYS A 442 -21.90 16.35 8.79
C CYS A 442 -21.44 16.81 10.19
N ASN A 443 -20.52 17.75 10.29
CA ASN A 443 -20.11 18.30 11.58
C ASN A 443 -21.28 18.98 12.31
N ALA A 444 -22.14 19.68 11.59
CA ALA A 444 -23.36 20.25 12.19
C ALA A 444 -24.32 19.13 12.65
N ALA A 445 -24.47 18.05 11.89
CA ALA A 445 -25.30 16.91 12.27
C ALA A 445 -24.76 16.19 13.52
N ARG A 446 -23.45 16.06 13.63
CA ARG A 446 -22.77 15.47 14.79
C ARG A 446 -22.90 16.32 16.05
N ALA A 447 -22.69 17.64 15.91
CA ALA A 447 -22.71 18.57 17.03
C ALA A 447 -24.11 18.73 17.65
N ALA A 448 -25.17 18.63 16.86
CA ALA A 448 -26.53 18.84 17.30
C ALA A 448 -27.52 17.83 16.64
N PRO A 449 -27.42 16.53 16.97
CA PRO A 449 -28.31 15.52 16.43
C PRO A 449 -29.77 15.86 16.73
N GLY A 450 -30.63 15.85 15.70
CA GLY A 450 -32.05 16.17 15.86
C GLY A 450 -32.42 17.66 15.73
N SER A 451 -31.46 18.57 15.63
CA SER A 451 -31.72 19.98 15.34
C SER A 451 -32.07 20.20 13.85
N MET A 452 -32.78 21.33 13.59
CA MET A 452 -33.04 21.75 12.19
C MET A 452 -31.73 22.06 11.45
N ALA A 453 -30.72 22.60 12.15
CA ALA A 453 -29.41 22.88 11.59
C ALA A 453 -28.62 21.63 11.15
N ALA A 454 -28.93 20.48 11.73
CA ALA A 454 -28.32 19.20 11.37
C ALA A 454 -28.97 18.55 10.13
N LYS A 455 -30.02 19.13 9.58
CA LYS A 455 -30.69 18.61 8.40
C LYS A 455 -29.97 19.12 7.17
N SER A 456 -29.55 18.22 6.37
CA SER A 456 -28.88 18.51 5.13
C SER A 456 -29.25 17.44 4.09
N TRP A 457 -28.93 17.74 2.84
CA TRP A 457 -29.03 16.77 1.75
C TRP A 457 -27.89 15.72 1.80
N VAL A 458 -27.00 15.82 2.75
CA VAL A 458 -25.97 14.83 2.97
C VAL A 458 -26.64 13.48 3.25
N LEU A 459 -26.26 12.49 2.46
CA LEU A 459 -26.84 11.15 2.54
C LEU A 459 -26.41 10.46 3.79
N THR A 460 -25.12 10.49 4.08
CA THR A 460 -24.49 9.70 5.15
C THR A 460 -23.32 10.46 5.74
N CYS A 461 -23.27 10.55 7.04
CA CYS A 461 -22.12 10.98 7.81
C CYS A 461 -21.63 9.82 8.65
N MET A 462 -20.38 9.46 8.52
CA MET A 462 -19.81 8.30 9.20
C MET A 462 -18.60 8.71 10.03
N GLU A 463 -18.49 8.14 11.23
CA GLU A 463 -17.31 8.24 12.11
C GLU A 463 -16.82 6.84 12.45
N ILE A 464 -15.53 6.65 12.36
CA ILE A 464 -14.88 5.36 12.58
C ILE A 464 -13.69 5.59 13.49
N PRO A 465 -13.86 5.58 14.83
CA PRO A 465 -12.75 5.49 15.76
C PRO A 465 -12.19 4.06 15.76
N LEU A 466 -10.87 3.95 15.70
CA LEU A 466 -10.10 2.73 15.77
C LEU A 466 -8.93 2.98 16.73
N ASP A 467 -8.97 2.40 17.91
CA ASP A 467 -7.92 2.53 18.91
C ASP A 467 -7.38 1.13 19.21
N ASN A 468 -6.08 0.94 19.12
CA ASN A 468 -5.41 -0.33 19.43
C ASN A 468 -4.19 -0.07 20.31
N LYS A 469 -4.13 -0.73 21.44
CA LYS A 469 -2.94 -0.80 22.28
C LYS A 469 -2.41 -2.22 22.28
N THR A 470 -1.14 -2.41 21.94
CA THR A 470 -0.44 -3.69 21.96
C THR A 470 0.70 -3.63 22.96
N GLU A 471 0.80 -4.62 23.84
CA GLU A 471 1.98 -4.85 24.67
C GLU A 471 2.46 -6.28 24.42
N ALA A 472 3.76 -6.45 24.23
CA ALA A 472 4.34 -7.75 23.88
C ALA A 472 5.70 -7.98 24.52
N TYR A 473 5.93 -9.24 24.91
CA TYR A 473 7.23 -9.75 25.30
C TYR A 473 7.69 -10.78 24.28
N PHE A 474 8.94 -10.69 23.87
CA PHE A 474 9.49 -11.61 22.87
C PHE A 474 10.89 -12.07 23.25
N ALA A 475 11.24 -13.27 22.77
CA ALA A 475 12.56 -13.83 22.89
C ALA A 475 12.91 -14.65 21.65
N ASN A 476 14.17 -14.58 21.25
CA ASN A 476 14.72 -15.38 20.17
C ASN A 476 16.06 -15.96 20.62
N PHE A 477 16.29 -17.24 20.36
CA PHE A 477 17.49 -17.98 20.74
C PHE A 477 18.01 -18.74 19.52
N LYS A 478 19.27 -18.53 19.13
CA LYS A 478 19.98 -19.33 18.12
C LYS A 478 21.10 -20.13 18.81
N TYR A 479 21.07 -21.44 18.65
CA TYR A 479 22.03 -22.34 19.23
C TYR A 479 22.78 -23.12 18.17
N ASN A 480 24.10 -22.95 18.12
CA ASN A 480 24.96 -23.66 17.21
C ASN A 480 25.24 -25.07 17.77
N LEU A 481 24.55 -26.08 17.16
CA LEU A 481 24.75 -27.49 17.50
C LEU A 481 26.15 -27.97 17.11
N THR A 482 26.61 -27.54 15.96
CA THR A 482 27.97 -27.77 15.41
C THR A 482 28.39 -26.50 14.65
N ASP A 483 29.63 -26.45 14.18
CA ASP A 483 30.10 -25.35 13.32
C ASP A 483 29.31 -25.19 12.00
N LYS A 484 28.50 -26.20 11.64
CA LYS A 484 27.72 -26.22 10.41
C LYS A 484 26.21 -26.26 10.63
N THR A 485 25.75 -26.47 11.85
CA THR A 485 24.33 -26.69 12.11
C THR A 485 23.86 -25.84 13.29
N PHE A 486 22.84 -25.05 13.05
CA PHE A 486 22.18 -24.29 14.12
C PHE A 486 20.69 -24.59 14.19
N VAL A 487 20.13 -24.33 15.36
CA VAL A 487 18.67 -24.28 15.58
C VAL A 487 18.33 -22.92 16.19
N GLN A 488 17.16 -22.40 15.81
CA GLN A 488 16.69 -21.13 16.33
C GLN A 488 15.24 -21.27 16.78
N PHE A 489 14.92 -20.67 17.92
CA PHE A 489 13.58 -20.65 18.52
C PHE A 489 13.18 -19.21 18.79
N GLY A 490 12.02 -18.81 18.32
CA GLY A 490 11.38 -17.55 18.64
C GLY A 490 10.11 -17.77 19.40
N PHE A 491 9.80 -16.87 20.30
CA PHE A 491 8.58 -16.85 21.10
C PHE A 491 8.13 -15.42 21.32
N ARG A 492 6.83 -15.18 21.21
CA ARG A 492 6.21 -13.91 21.56
C ARG A 492 4.86 -14.14 22.20
N GLU A 493 4.61 -13.42 23.28
CA GLU A 493 3.32 -13.29 23.93
C GLU A 493 2.91 -11.82 23.87
N GLN A 494 1.67 -11.57 23.47
CA GLN A 494 1.15 -10.21 23.34
C GLN A 494 -0.30 -10.10 23.77
N GLU A 495 -0.64 -8.95 24.36
CA GLU A 495 -2.00 -8.53 24.64
C GLU A 495 -2.36 -7.36 23.70
N ILE A 496 -3.52 -7.44 23.06
CA ILE A 496 -4.05 -6.40 22.19
C ILE A 496 -5.40 -5.95 22.74
N VAL A 497 -5.45 -4.72 23.21
CA VAL A 497 -6.69 -4.08 23.66
C VAL A 497 -7.14 -3.12 22.57
N GLY A 498 -8.30 -3.38 21.98
CA GLY A 498 -8.83 -2.60 20.88
C GLY A 498 -10.23 -2.06 21.15
N TYR A 499 -10.49 -0.86 20.65
CA TYR A 499 -11.80 -0.29 20.48
C TYR A 499 -12.04 0.08 19.04
N ARG A 500 -13.11 -0.42 18.45
CA ARG A 500 -13.54 -0.10 17.11
C ARG A 500 -15.01 0.18 17.08
N ALA A 501 -15.40 1.26 16.45
CA ALA A 501 -16.80 1.58 16.28
C ALA A 501 -17.08 2.22 14.92
N GLN A 502 -18.31 2.08 14.48
CA GLN A 502 -18.83 2.80 13.33
C GLN A 502 -20.10 3.54 13.77
N ASN A 503 -20.06 4.85 13.79
CA ASN A 503 -21.18 5.70 14.04
C ASN A 503 -21.73 6.23 12.71
N LEU A 504 -23.00 5.98 12.45
CA LEU A 504 -23.65 6.38 11.20
C LEU A 504 -24.76 7.39 11.51
N TYR A 505 -24.75 8.50 10.79
CA TYR A 505 -25.81 9.53 10.85
C TYR A 505 -26.40 9.65 9.45
N LEU A 506 -27.75 9.70 9.35
CA LEU A 506 -28.48 9.76 8.09
C LEU A 506 -29.32 11.06 8.00
N PRO A 507 -28.72 12.23 7.75
CA PRO A 507 -29.43 13.51 7.75
C PRO A 507 -30.53 13.59 6.73
N LEU A 508 -30.35 13.06 5.52
CA LEU A 508 -31.37 13.02 4.47
C LEU A 508 -32.57 12.17 4.88
N THR A 509 -32.35 11.01 5.51
CA THR A 509 -33.45 10.17 6.00
C THR A 509 -34.29 10.89 7.05
N ALA A 510 -33.68 11.65 7.95
CA ALA A 510 -34.39 12.45 8.94
C ALA A 510 -35.24 13.54 8.28
N LEU A 511 -34.74 14.20 7.25
CA LEU A 511 -35.49 15.21 6.47
C LEU A 511 -36.71 14.59 5.78
N LEU A 512 -36.55 13.43 5.13
CA LEU A 512 -37.64 12.72 4.44
C LEU A 512 -38.71 12.21 5.46
N THR A 513 -38.31 11.72 6.63
CA THR A 513 -39.21 11.26 7.66
C THR A 513 -40.08 12.42 8.19
N GLN A 514 -39.49 13.59 8.36
CA GLN A 514 -40.25 14.77 8.76
C GLN A 514 -41.28 15.19 7.70
N ALA A 515 -40.89 15.18 6.44
CA ALA A 515 -41.72 15.53 5.33
C ALA A 515 -42.98 14.64 5.20
N SER A 516 -42.82 13.38 5.54
CA SER A 516 -43.91 12.39 5.58
C SER A 516 -44.78 12.46 6.82
N GLY A 517 -44.62 13.52 7.68
CA GLY A 517 -45.41 13.72 8.89
C GLY A 517 -44.95 12.89 10.09
N GLY A 518 -43.81 12.23 10.04
CA GLY A 518 -43.19 11.50 11.14
C GLY A 518 -42.42 12.41 12.10
N GLY A 519 -42.24 11.96 13.34
CA GLY A 519 -41.41 12.64 14.36
C GLY A 519 -39.96 12.73 13.91
N MET A 520 -39.31 13.85 14.25
CA MET A 520 -38.00 14.23 13.75
C MET A 520 -36.86 13.74 14.66
N THR A 521 -36.24 12.67 14.34
CA THR A 521 -34.95 12.29 14.94
C THR A 521 -34.00 11.89 13.84
N ILE A 522 -32.78 12.46 13.85
CA ILE A 522 -31.68 11.86 13.09
C ILE A 522 -31.29 10.61 13.85
N PRO A 523 -31.53 9.43 13.29
CA PRO A 523 -31.07 8.25 13.99
C PRO A 523 -29.54 8.22 13.97
N ARG A 524 -28.92 8.19 15.13
CA ARG A 524 -27.61 7.61 15.28
C ARG A 524 -27.82 6.11 15.19
N ILE A 525 -27.38 5.52 14.11
CA ILE A 525 -27.28 4.08 14.03
C ILE A 525 -25.84 3.78 14.48
N ALA A 526 -25.67 3.37 15.74
CA ALA A 526 -24.46 2.67 16.11
C ALA A 526 -24.48 1.37 15.30
N ALA A 527 -23.74 1.35 14.19
CA ALA A 527 -23.76 0.18 13.32
C ALA A 527 -23.04 -0.98 13.98
N ALA A 528 -21.90 -0.72 14.61
CA ALA A 528 -21.19 -1.70 15.42
C ALA A 528 -20.31 -0.96 16.45
N ASP A 529 -20.12 -1.59 17.59
CA ASP A 529 -19.25 -1.16 18.67
C ASP A 529 -18.56 -2.42 19.20
N GLN A 530 -17.26 -2.52 19.00
CA GLN A 530 -16.48 -3.68 19.37
C GLN A 530 -15.33 -3.27 20.28
N ASN A 531 -15.38 -3.75 21.51
CA ASN A 531 -14.22 -3.82 22.37
C ASN A 531 -13.61 -5.22 22.24
N SER A 532 -12.34 -5.28 21.95
CA SER A 532 -11.59 -6.53 21.90
C SER A 532 -10.47 -6.50 22.93
N ASN A 533 -10.31 -7.60 23.64
CA ASN A 533 -9.11 -7.90 24.41
C ASN A 533 -8.68 -9.29 23.95
N VAL A 534 -7.56 -9.37 23.28
CA VAL A 534 -7.06 -10.59 22.65
C VAL A 534 -5.65 -10.85 23.11
N ASP A 535 -5.46 -12.02 23.72
CA ASP A 535 -4.14 -12.56 24.02
C ASP A 535 -3.72 -13.45 22.85
N SER A 536 -2.51 -13.25 22.34
CA SER A 536 -1.96 -14.06 21.24
C SER A 536 -0.54 -14.51 21.56
N THR A 537 -0.28 -15.78 21.28
CA THR A 537 1.06 -16.37 21.39
C THR A 537 1.51 -16.82 20.02
N THR A 538 2.66 -16.31 19.58
CA THR A 538 3.29 -16.70 18.31
C THR A 538 4.67 -17.26 18.54
N GLY A 539 5.10 -18.14 17.63
CA GLY A 539 6.38 -18.83 17.74
C GLY A 539 7.07 -19.05 16.42
N SER A 540 8.35 -19.34 16.47
CA SER A 540 9.12 -19.78 15.29
C SER A 540 10.12 -20.86 15.69
N PHE A 541 10.35 -21.78 14.76
CA PHE A 541 11.42 -22.75 14.85
C PHE A 541 12.16 -22.81 13.52
N LYS A 542 13.48 -22.68 13.55
CA LYS A 542 14.33 -22.72 12.37
C LYS A 542 15.48 -23.70 12.60
N ILE A 543 15.84 -24.45 11.58
CA ILE A 543 17.04 -25.26 11.52
C ILE A 543 17.79 -24.92 10.24
N GLY A 544 19.07 -24.61 10.37
CA GLY A 544 19.97 -24.34 9.26
C GLY A 544 21.17 -25.30 9.29
N HIS A 545 21.58 -25.74 8.09
CA HIS A 545 22.75 -26.58 7.91
C HIS A 545 23.61 -26.11 6.73
N TYR A 546 24.85 -25.74 7.01
CA TYR A 546 25.82 -25.38 5.99
C TYR A 546 26.44 -26.66 5.38
N ILE A 547 26.14 -26.94 4.11
CA ILE A 547 26.78 -28.02 3.35
C ILE A 547 28.28 -27.72 3.22
N ASN A 548 28.61 -26.47 2.88
CA ASN A 548 29.95 -25.89 2.88
C ASN A 548 29.84 -24.43 3.32
N GLU A 549 30.92 -23.67 3.28
CA GLU A 549 30.93 -22.23 3.69
C GLU A 549 30.03 -21.34 2.82
N ASP A 550 29.69 -21.78 1.60
CA ASP A 550 28.96 -21.00 0.61
C ASP A 550 27.51 -21.47 0.43
N MET A 551 27.05 -22.52 1.15
CA MET A 551 25.70 -23.07 0.91
C MET A 551 24.99 -23.45 2.20
N LEU A 552 23.90 -22.75 2.50
CA LEU A 552 22.95 -22.98 3.59
C LEU A 552 21.70 -23.70 3.07
N LEU A 553 21.32 -24.81 3.72
CA LEU A 553 19.98 -25.40 3.64
C LEU A 553 19.22 -25.11 4.93
N TYR A 554 17.93 -24.83 4.83
CA TYR A 554 17.14 -24.53 6.03
C TYR A 554 15.70 -25.01 5.94
N VAL A 555 15.10 -25.19 7.12
CA VAL A 555 13.67 -25.35 7.31
C VAL A 555 13.25 -24.37 8.39
N THR A 556 12.16 -23.65 8.13
CA THR A 556 11.58 -22.67 9.04
C THR A 556 10.10 -22.96 9.21
N THR A 557 9.61 -22.96 10.46
CA THR A 557 8.17 -22.85 10.74
C THR A 557 7.95 -21.60 11.57
N GLU A 558 6.92 -20.85 11.25
CA GLU A 558 6.60 -19.59 11.93
C GLU A 558 5.11 -19.31 11.92
N THR A 559 4.58 -18.89 13.06
CA THR A 559 3.17 -18.51 13.20
C THR A 559 3.00 -16.99 13.04
N GLY A 560 1.86 -16.58 12.48
CA GLY A 560 1.45 -15.19 12.37
C GLY A 560 0.08 -14.97 12.96
N PHE A 561 -0.27 -13.70 13.19
CA PHE A 561 -1.52 -13.31 13.82
C PHE A 561 -2.01 -11.97 13.27
N ARG A 562 -3.33 -11.83 13.10
CA ARG A 562 -4.03 -10.56 12.84
C ARG A 562 -5.21 -10.41 13.79
N SER A 563 -5.37 -9.21 14.34
CA SER A 563 -6.46 -8.91 15.26
C SER A 563 -7.83 -9.00 14.59
N PRO A 564 -8.89 -9.27 15.42
CA PRO A 564 -10.26 -9.20 14.93
C PRO A 564 -10.58 -7.79 14.45
N GLY A 565 -11.62 -7.64 13.65
CA GLY A 565 -11.93 -6.38 13.03
C GLY A 565 -13.41 -6.08 12.88
N LEU A 566 -13.65 -4.92 12.26
CA LEU A 566 -14.98 -4.41 11.99
C LEU A 566 -15.10 -4.09 10.51
N THR A 567 -16.13 -4.62 9.85
CA THR A 567 -16.51 -4.23 8.50
C THR A 567 -16.94 -2.76 8.47
N ILE A 568 -16.27 -1.95 7.69
CA ILE A 568 -16.64 -0.56 7.44
C ILE A 568 -17.66 -0.52 6.30
N SER A 569 -18.94 -0.40 6.65
CA SER A 569 -20.01 -0.35 5.65
C SER A 569 -20.84 0.92 5.81
N PRO A 570 -21.08 1.68 4.71
CA PRO A 570 -21.93 2.87 4.75
C PRO A 570 -23.43 2.55 4.88
N ILE A 571 -23.81 1.29 4.86
CA ILE A 571 -25.19 0.83 4.94
C ILE A 571 -25.35 0.01 6.23
N ALA A 572 -26.38 0.32 7.02
CA ALA A 572 -26.70 -0.42 8.24
C ALA A 572 -27.17 -1.82 7.89
N ILE A 573 -26.27 -2.77 7.98
CA ILE A 573 -26.52 -4.19 7.82
C ILE A 573 -26.76 -4.82 9.20
N ASN A 574 -27.21 -6.06 9.22
CA ASN A 574 -27.28 -6.86 10.44
C ASN A 574 -25.93 -6.75 11.19
N PRO A 575 -25.93 -6.28 12.44
CA PRO A 575 -24.70 -6.09 13.21
C PRO A 575 -23.80 -7.33 13.30
N SER A 576 -24.37 -8.54 13.22
CA SER A 576 -23.62 -9.80 13.22
C SER A 576 -22.75 -10.02 11.96
N LEU A 577 -22.97 -9.24 10.90
CA LEU A 577 -22.15 -9.28 9.67
C LEU A 577 -21.06 -8.22 9.67
N LEU A 578 -20.99 -7.39 10.71
CA LEU A 578 -20.04 -6.27 10.75
C LEU A 578 -18.78 -6.61 11.54
N THR A 579 -18.76 -7.69 12.29
CA THR A 579 -17.60 -8.12 13.07
C THR A 579 -17.02 -9.42 12.51
N PHE A 580 -15.72 -9.52 12.51
CA PHE A 580 -14.98 -10.74 12.17
C PHE A 580 -13.90 -11.02 13.22
N VAL A 581 -13.52 -12.29 13.36
CA VAL A 581 -12.60 -12.75 14.39
C VAL A 581 -11.13 -12.61 13.92
N GLU A 582 -10.21 -12.90 14.82
CA GLU A 582 -8.78 -12.98 14.54
C GLU A 582 -8.44 -14.01 13.47
N GLU A 583 -7.36 -13.78 12.77
CA GLU A 583 -6.75 -14.67 11.79
C GLU A 583 -5.40 -15.16 12.33
N GLU A 584 -5.16 -16.47 12.19
CA GLU A 584 -3.90 -17.10 12.55
C GLU A 584 -3.30 -17.78 11.32
N SER A 585 -1.98 -17.75 11.18
CA SER A 585 -1.28 -18.44 10.10
C SER A 585 -0.16 -19.31 10.63
N ASP A 586 -0.08 -20.53 10.12
CA ASP A 586 1.03 -21.46 10.31
C ASP A 586 1.77 -21.61 8.99
N MET A 587 3.03 -21.18 8.95
CA MET A 587 3.89 -21.27 7.77
C MET A 587 4.99 -22.30 7.96
N THR A 588 5.26 -23.08 6.93
CA THR A 588 6.47 -23.88 6.78
C THR A 588 7.21 -23.50 5.51
N GLU A 589 8.51 -23.25 5.61
CA GLU A 589 9.36 -22.90 4.47
C GLU A 589 10.60 -23.81 4.48
N ILE A 590 10.92 -24.37 3.30
CA ILE A 590 12.14 -25.13 3.07
C ILE A 590 12.94 -24.40 2.01
N GLY A 591 14.17 -24.04 2.30
CA GLY A 591 14.95 -23.24 1.37
C GLY A 591 16.44 -23.58 1.32
N MET A 592 17.06 -23.05 0.30
CA MET A 592 18.50 -23.04 0.13
C MET A 592 19.00 -21.65 -0.25
N LYS A 593 20.16 -21.30 0.25
CA LYS A 593 20.92 -20.12 -0.16
C LYS A 593 22.33 -20.54 -0.51
N GLY A 594 22.81 -20.14 -1.68
CA GLY A 594 24.11 -20.60 -2.14
C GLY A 594 24.82 -19.60 -3.03
N THR A 595 26.13 -19.55 -2.86
CA THR A 595 27.07 -18.81 -3.69
C THR A 595 28.00 -19.82 -4.39
N PHE A 596 28.10 -19.72 -5.70
CA PHE A 596 28.79 -20.71 -6.55
C PHE A 596 29.80 -20.01 -7.46
N MET A 597 30.64 -20.80 -8.13
CA MET A 597 31.60 -20.31 -9.13
C MET A 597 32.55 -19.24 -8.56
N ASP A 598 33.10 -19.49 -7.38
CA ASP A 598 34.01 -18.56 -6.69
C ASP A 598 33.39 -17.16 -6.49
N GLY A 599 32.15 -17.11 -5.98
CA GLY A 599 31.44 -15.86 -5.67
C GLY A 599 30.70 -15.21 -6.86
N ARG A 600 30.76 -15.80 -8.05
CA ARG A 600 30.17 -15.22 -9.27
C ARG A 600 28.68 -15.49 -9.47
N LEU A 601 28.16 -16.55 -8.90
CA LEU A 601 26.76 -16.96 -9.04
C LEU A 601 26.13 -17.13 -7.66
N ARG A 602 25.08 -16.37 -7.37
CA ARG A 602 24.24 -16.52 -6.18
C ARG A 602 22.89 -17.05 -6.59
N ILE A 603 22.39 -18.06 -5.89
CA ILE A 603 21.06 -18.63 -6.07
C ILE A 603 20.43 -18.84 -4.70
N ASN A 604 19.27 -18.27 -4.50
CA ASN A 604 18.39 -18.48 -3.35
C ASN A 604 17.07 -19.06 -3.84
N ALA A 605 16.59 -20.13 -3.20
CA ALA A 605 15.33 -20.77 -3.55
C ALA A 605 14.61 -21.24 -2.30
N ALA A 606 13.30 -21.04 -2.23
CA ALA A 606 12.48 -21.48 -1.10
C ALA A 606 11.10 -21.95 -1.59
N TYR A 607 10.64 -23.07 -1.08
CA TYR A 607 9.25 -23.52 -1.16
C TYR A 607 8.57 -23.20 0.16
N PHE A 608 7.37 -22.63 0.11
CA PHE A 608 6.58 -22.28 1.28
C PHE A 608 5.18 -22.89 1.21
N ASP A 609 4.62 -23.15 2.37
CA ASP A 609 3.28 -23.69 2.59
C ASP A 609 2.66 -23.04 3.82
N TYR A 610 1.42 -22.57 3.71
CA TYR A 610 0.64 -21.96 4.78
C TYR A 610 -0.67 -22.67 4.97
N THR A 611 -1.05 -22.85 6.21
CA THR A 611 -2.45 -23.01 6.65
C THR A 611 -2.86 -21.74 7.36
N ILE A 612 -3.98 -21.15 6.97
CA ILE A 612 -4.49 -19.91 7.56
C ILE A 612 -5.89 -20.20 8.12
N ASP A 613 -5.99 -20.14 9.43
CA ASP A 613 -7.26 -20.27 10.13
C ASP A 613 -7.96 -18.91 10.19
N ASN A 614 -9.25 -18.91 9.89
CA ASN A 614 -10.08 -17.70 9.92
C ASN A 614 -9.57 -16.57 9.00
N PHE A 615 -9.06 -16.87 7.82
CA PHE A 615 -8.61 -15.88 6.84
C PHE A 615 -9.65 -14.77 6.63
N GLN A 616 -9.24 -13.53 6.83
CA GLN A 616 -10.10 -12.34 6.78
C GLN A 616 -10.30 -11.87 5.34
N SER A 617 -11.41 -12.25 4.73
CA SER A 617 -11.74 -11.95 3.33
C SER A 617 -12.85 -10.92 3.20
N LYS A 618 -12.73 -10.01 2.23
CA LYS A 618 -13.75 -9.03 1.89
C LYS A 618 -14.56 -9.49 0.70
N TRP A 619 -15.88 -9.36 0.81
CA TRP A 619 -16.85 -9.67 -0.25
C TRP A 619 -17.58 -8.41 -0.66
N ASP A 620 -17.46 -8.03 -1.93
CA ASP A 620 -18.14 -6.86 -2.49
C ASP A 620 -19.50 -7.20 -3.09
N ASN A 621 -20.40 -6.21 -3.17
CA ASN A 621 -21.71 -6.33 -3.78
C ASN A 621 -22.58 -7.47 -3.23
N VAL A 622 -22.55 -7.67 -1.94
CA VAL A 622 -23.31 -8.76 -1.29
C VAL A 622 -24.81 -8.49 -1.33
N SER A 623 -25.59 -9.43 -1.79
CA SER A 623 -27.05 -9.36 -1.76
C SER A 623 -27.58 -9.72 -0.35
N ALA A 624 -28.22 -8.77 0.29
CA ALA A 624 -28.87 -8.95 1.59
C ALA A 624 -30.14 -8.14 1.66
N ARG A 625 -31.13 -8.58 2.45
CA ARG A 625 -32.25 -7.69 2.82
C ARG A 625 -31.75 -6.69 3.83
N GLU A 626 -31.86 -5.43 3.45
CA GLU A 626 -31.57 -4.35 4.37
C GLU A 626 -32.59 -4.33 5.52
N TYR A 627 -32.08 -4.25 6.73
CA TYR A 627 -32.91 -3.96 7.90
C TYR A 627 -33.22 -2.48 7.90
N THR A 628 -34.13 -2.04 7.04
CA THR A 628 -34.61 -0.66 7.08
C THR A 628 -35.61 -0.49 8.21
N ARG A 629 -35.62 0.69 8.81
CA ARG A 629 -36.59 1.09 9.86
C ARG A 629 -38.05 1.04 9.40
N ALA A 630 -38.27 0.92 8.10
CA ALA A 630 -39.58 0.85 7.45
C ALA A 630 -40.20 -0.56 7.41
N GLY A 631 -39.51 -1.57 7.98
CA GLY A 631 -39.98 -2.95 7.96
C GLY A 631 -39.39 -3.80 6.84
N PRO A 632 -39.58 -5.13 6.87
CA PRO A 632 -38.98 -6.07 5.93
C PRO A 632 -39.65 -5.92 4.55
N GLY A 633 -39.01 -5.29 3.63
CA GLY A 633 -39.63 -5.08 2.32
C GLY A 633 -38.75 -5.10 1.11
N ASN A 634 -37.61 -4.51 1.17
CA ASN A 634 -36.79 -4.30 -0.01
C ASN A 634 -35.48 -5.08 0.05
N VAL A 635 -35.18 -5.81 -1.03
CA VAL A 635 -33.87 -6.38 -1.29
C VAL A 635 -33.02 -5.24 -1.80
N THR A 636 -31.96 -4.91 -1.08
CA THR A 636 -30.93 -3.99 -1.54
C THR A 636 -29.62 -4.72 -1.64
N GLN A 637 -28.83 -4.39 -2.67
CA GLN A 637 -27.45 -4.79 -2.71
C GLN A 637 -26.67 -3.96 -1.71
N VAL A 638 -25.91 -4.61 -0.87
CA VAL A 638 -24.95 -3.96 0.00
C VAL A 638 -23.75 -3.55 -0.86
N GLN A 639 -23.65 -2.28 -1.17
CA GLN A 639 -22.54 -1.69 -1.93
C GLN A 639 -21.29 -1.42 -1.07
N GLY A 640 -21.11 -2.08 0.01
CA GLY A 640 -19.90 -2.01 0.83
C GLY A 640 -19.42 -3.43 1.07
N GLY A 641 -18.11 -3.63 1.14
CA GLY A 641 -17.57 -4.95 1.41
C GLY A 641 -18.02 -5.45 2.78
N ILE A 642 -18.29 -6.75 2.89
CA ILE A 642 -18.49 -7.45 4.15
C ILE A 642 -17.29 -8.37 4.34
N PHE A 643 -16.68 -8.32 5.51
CA PHE A 643 -15.61 -9.24 5.87
C PHE A 643 -16.18 -10.52 6.48
N THR A 644 -15.54 -11.64 6.16
CA THR A 644 -15.81 -12.95 6.76
C THR A 644 -14.52 -13.64 7.10
N ASN A 645 -14.64 -14.68 7.91
CA ASN A 645 -13.58 -15.60 8.20
C ASN A 645 -13.85 -16.94 7.50
N ASN A 646 -12.86 -17.45 6.80
CA ASN A 646 -12.82 -18.79 6.22
C ASN A 646 -11.40 -19.33 6.38
N ASP A 647 -11.24 -20.64 6.36
CA ASP A 647 -9.89 -21.20 6.33
C ASP A 647 -9.33 -21.15 4.89
N ALA A 648 -8.02 -20.99 4.78
CA ALA A 648 -7.33 -20.88 3.50
C ALA A 648 -5.99 -21.62 3.51
N GLU A 649 -5.57 -22.07 2.34
CA GLU A 649 -4.28 -22.71 2.11
C GLU A 649 -3.50 -21.91 1.06
N VAL A 650 -2.20 -21.72 1.27
CA VAL A 650 -1.34 -21.01 0.33
C VAL A 650 -0.01 -21.72 0.21
N SER A 651 0.40 -22.01 -1.01
CA SER A 651 1.73 -22.58 -1.26
C SER A 651 2.42 -21.96 -2.46
N GLY A 652 3.73 -22.11 -2.56
CA GLY A 652 4.46 -21.54 -3.69
C GLY A 652 5.96 -21.68 -3.63
N LEU A 653 6.61 -21.08 -4.62
CA LEU A 653 8.05 -21.13 -4.82
C LEU A 653 8.62 -19.72 -5.05
N ASP A 654 9.65 -19.37 -4.31
CA ASP A 654 10.44 -18.16 -4.52
C ASP A 654 11.85 -18.54 -5.00
N ILE A 655 12.33 -17.95 -6.09
CA ILE A 655 13.70 -18.12 -6.60
C ILE A 655 14.29 -16.75 -6.89
N GLU A 656 15.52 -16.53 -6.47
CA GLU A 656 16.32 -15.35 -6.80
C GLU A 656 17.71 -15.78 -7.28
N TYR A 657 18.24 -15.12 -8.30
CA TYR A 657 19.59 -15.38 -8.77
C TYR A 657 20.29 -14.09 -9.22
N ALA A 658 21.60 -14.05 -9.07
CA ALA A 658 22.50 -13.03 -9.61
C ALA A 658 23.77 -13.69 -10.14
N TYR A 659 24.25 -13.25 -11.30
CA TYR A 659 25.42 -13.83 -11.96
C TYR A 659 26.31 -12.76 -12.57
N VAL A 660 27.58 -12.75 -12.15
CA VAL A 660 28.65 -11.97 -12.76
C VAL A 660 29.18 -12.72 -14.00
N VAL A 661 28.72 -12.33 -15.17
CA VAL A 661 29.11 -12.95 -16.45
C VAL A 661 30.60 -12.70 -16.73
N ASN A 662 31.01 -11.44 -16.58
CA ASN A 662 32.39 -10.96 -16.69
C ASN A 662 32.50 -9.61 -15.97
N GLU A 663 33.70 -9.01 -15.98
CA GLU A 663 34.02 -7.73 -15.32
C GLU A 663 33.09 -6.56 -15.69
N ASN A 664 32.37 -6.65 -16.79
CA ASN A 664 31.55 -5.59 -17.33
C ASN A 664 30.05 -5.92 -17.28
N THR A 665 29.66 -7.15 -16.91
CA THR A 665 28.28 -7.60 -17.08
C THR A 665 27.79 -8.41 -15.92
N VAL A 666 26.72 -7.95 -15.31
CA VAL A 666 25.95 -8.67 -14.27
C VAL A 666 24.54 -8.88 -14.82
N LEU A 667 24.01 -10.06 -14.60
CA LEU A 667 22.59 -10.35 -14.84
C LEU A 667 21.99 -10.99 -13.61
N GLY A 668 20.70 -10.84 -13.43
CA GLY A 668 19.98 -11.50 -12.36
C GLY A 668 18.47 -11.41 -12.56
N GLY A 669 17.77 -11.89 -11.58
CA GLY A 669 16.31 -11.86 -11.60
C GLY A 669 15.72 -12.69 -10.48
N SER A 670 14.41 -12.72 -10.44
CA SER A 670 13.65 -13.53 -9.51
C SER A 670 12.37 -14.05 -10.14
N TYR A 671 11.89 -15.15 -9.63
CA TYR A 671 10.63 -15.78 -9.96
C TYR A 671 9.88 -16.12 -8.68
N SER A 672 8.58 -15.89 -8.66
CA SER A 672 7.70 -16.31 -7.59
C SER A 672 6.45 -16.94 -8.17
N SER A 673 6.02 -18.05 -7.58
CA SER A 673 4.69 -18.62 -7.81
C SER A 673 3.92 -18.66 -6.51
N ASN A 674 2.59 -18.57 -6.63
CA ASN A 674 1.67 -18.50 -5.51
C ASN A 674 0.37 -19.20 -5.90
N ASP A 675 0.05 -20.27 -5.21
CA ASP A 675 -1.23 -20.97 -5.30
C ASP A 675 -1.97 -20.78 -3.98
N SER A 676 -3.13 -20.14 -4.04
CA SER A 676 -3.88 -19.76 -2.84
C SER A 676 -5.35 -20.06 -3.01
N GLU A 677 -5.93 -20.84 -2.11
CA GLU A 677 -7.33 -21.25 -2.21
C GLU A 677 -8.02 -21.32 -0.85
N TYR A 678 -9.35 -21.13 -0.88
CA TYR A 678 -10.18 -21.39 0.28
C TYR A 678 -10.25 -22.88 0.56
N ALA A 679 -10.09 -23.26 1.83
CA ALA A 679 -10.20 -24.63 2.27
C ALA A 679 -11.60 -25.22 2.05
N ALA A 680 -11.70 -26.53 2.07
CA ALA A 680 -12.96 -27.25 1.85
C ALA A 680 -14.00 -26.90 2.93
N GLY A 681 -15.21 -26.55 2.50
CA GLY A 681 -16.32 -26.14 3.38
C GLY A 681 -16.41 -24.62 3.60
N SER A 682 -15.56 -23.84 2.97
CA SER A 682 -15.57 -22.39 3.02
C SER A 682 -16.80 -21.80 2.34
N ILE A 683 -17.40 -20.81 2.99
CA ILE A 683 -18.63 -20.16 2.51
C ILE A 683 -18.37 -18.65 2.37
N GLY A 684 -18.53 -18.16 1.16
CA GLY A 684 -18.47 -16.74 0.85
C GLY A 684 -19.85 -16.11 0.68
N TYR A 685 -19.88 -14.80 0.47
CA TYR A 685 -21.10 -14.09 0.13
C TYR A 685 -21.26 -13.92 -1.38
N ALA A 686 -22.51 -13.90 -1.82
CA ALA A 686 -22.88 -13.86 -3.22
C ALA A 686 -23.55 -12.55 -3.62
N ASN A 687 -23.28 -12.13 -4.84
CA ASN A 687 -24.09 -11.13 -5.54
C ASN A 687 -25.23 -11.84 -6.27
N ASN A 688 -26.41 -11.88 -5.67
CA ASN A 688 -27.59 -12.49 -6.27
C ASN A 688 -28.77 -11.50 -6.29
N PRO A 689 -29.00 -10.78 -7.39
CA PRO A 689 -30.07 -9.79 -7.49
C PRO A 689 -31.48 -10.36 -7.27
N ALA A 690 -31.67 -11.66 -7.50
CA ALA A 690 -32.94 -12.36 -7.30
C ALA A 690 -33.13 -12.86 -5.85
N TYR A 691 -32.15 -12.64 -4.98
CA TYR A 691 -32.20 -13.11 -3.60
C TYR A 691 -33.24 -12.37 -2.79
N THR A 692 -34.10 -13.11 -2.08
CA THR A 692 -35.20 -12.55 -1.28
C THR A 692 -35.10 -12.87 0.22
N GLY A 693 -34.03 -13.52 0.65
CA GLY A 693 -33.79 -13.90 2.04
C GLY A 693 -33.41 -12.72 2.93
N PHE A 694 -33.52 -12.88 4.25
CA PHE A 694 -33.14 -11.86 5.24
C PHE A 694 -31.64 -11.89 5.55
N ALA A 695 -31.01 -13.06 5.53
CA ALA A 695 -29.58 -13.20 5.67
C ALA A 695 -28.88 -12.78 4.37
N ALA A 696 -27.58 -12.53 4.40
CA ALA A 696 -26.79 -12.35 3.19
C ALA A 696 -26.83 -13.62 2.33
N ALA A 697 -26.87 -13.45 1.02
CA ALA A 697 -26.77 -14.55 0.07
C ALA A 697 -25.37 -15.20 0.19
N THR A 698 -25.31 -16.51 0.27
CA THR A 698 -24.05 -17.25 0.42
C THR A 698 -23.80 -18.17 -0.78
N GLN A 699 -22.55 -18.50 -1.01
CA GLN A 699 -22.06 -19.45 -2.01
C GLN A 699 -20.92 -20.28 -1.44
N ASP A 700 -20.75 -21.50 -1.94
CA ASP A 700 -19.58 -22.33 -1.67
C ASP A 700 -18.39 -21.77 -2.46
N VAL A 701 -17.29 -21.52 -1.78
CA VAL A 701 -16.06 -20.95 -2.35
C VAL A 701 -14.86 -21.87 -2.19
N SER A 702 -15.10 -23.11 -1.74
CA SER A 702 -14.05 -24.11 -1.57
C SER A 702 -13.22 -24.28 -2.84
N GLY A 703 -11.89 -24.26 -2.74
CA GLY A 703 -10.96 -24.41 -3.86
C GLY A 703 -10.96 -23.22 -4.85
N THR A 704 -11.54 -22.07 -4.49
CA THR A 704 -11.39 -20.85 -5.28
C THR A 704 -10.27 -19.97 -4.72
N PRO A 705 -9.59 -19.16 -5.55
CA PRO A 705 -8.51 -18.29 -5.09
C PRO A 705 -8.95 -17.33 -3.97
N VAL A 706 -8.12 -17.17 -2.94
CA VAL A 706 -8.44 -16.32 -1.78
C VAL A 706 -8.18 -14.83 -2.04
N SER A 707 -7.43 -14.48 -3.06
CA SER A 707 -7.08 -13.11 -3.39
C SER A 707 -7.08 -12.86 -4.89
N ASP A 708 -6.96 -11.59 -5.27
CA ASP A 708 -6.70 -11.15 -6.63
C ASP A 708 -5.18 -11.05 -6.93
N ALA A 709 -4.35 -11.81 -6.23
CA ALA A 709 -2.92 -11.96 -6.51
C ALA A 709 -2.70 -12.72 -7.82
N ALA A 710 -1.64 -12.37 -8.53
CA ALA A 710 -1.20 -13.15 -9.67
C ALA A 710 -0.60 -14.49 -9.22
N GLU A 711 -0.88 -15.56 -9.97
CA GLU A 711 -0.32 -16.89 -9.68
C GLU A 711 1.20 -16.94 -9.87
N SER A 712 1.75 -16.11 -10.76
CA SER A 712 3.19 -16.07 -11.01
C SER A 712 3.67 -14.66 -11.35
N SER A 713 4.88 -14.37 -10.95
CA SER A 713 5.62 -13.17 -11.34
C SER A 713 7.09 -13.47 -11.59
N LEU A 714 7.69 -12.73 -12.52
CA LEU A 714 9.10 -12.86 -12.89
C LEU A 714 9.69 -11.48 -13.13
N ASN A 715 10.93 -11.30 -12.70
CA ASN A 715 11.74 -10.19 -13.18
C ASN A 715 13.11 -10.68 -13.61
N PHE A 716 13.69 -9.90 -14.51
CA PHE A 716 15.04 -10.11 -15.05
C PHE A 716 15.70 -8.76 -15.21
N TYR A 717 16.97 -8.66 -14.85
CA TYR A 717 17.78 -7.48 -15.09
C TYR A 717 19.14 -7.82 -15.67
N LEU A 718 19.70 -6.86 -16.45
CA LEU A 718 21.04 -6.91 -16.99
C LEU A 718 21.69 -5.54 -16.79
N ASP A 719 22.86 -5.53 -16.19
CA ASP A 719 23.74 -4.38 -16.06
C ASP A 719 25.01 -4.61 -16.88
N HIS A 720 25.32 -3.67 -17.78
CA HIS A 720 26.52 -3.71 -18.61
C HIS A 720 27.25 -2.39 -18.53
N THR A 721 28.48 -2.41 -17.97
CA THR A 721 29.31 -1.23 -17.75
C THR A 721 30.60 -1.35 -18.55
N THR A 722 31.03 -0.30 -19.21
CA THR A 722 32.26 -0.26 -20.00
C THR A 722 32.95 1.08 -19.82
N PRO A 723 34.31 1.13 -19.90
CA PRO A 723 35.04 2.39 -19.90
C PRO A 723 34.56 3.35 -20.98
N ALA A 724 34.36 4.63 -20.64
CA ALA A 724 33.97 5.66 -21.56
C ALA A 724 35.22 6.27 -22.23
N TYR A 725 35.13 6.58 -23.51
CA TYR A 725 36.24 7.17 -24.30
C TYR A 725 36.77 8.50 -23.72
N TRP A 726 35.89 9.26 -23.10
CA TRP A 726 36.21 10.56 -22.49
C TRP A 726 36.52 10.49 -20.98
N GLY A 727 36.78 9.31 -20.48
CA GLY A 727 37.00 9.03 -19.05
C GLY A 727 35.72 8.67 -18.29
N GLY A 728 35.91 7.94 -17.19
CA GLY A 728 34.81 7.37 -16.45
C GLY A 728 34.19 6.12 -17.09
N GLU A 729 32.93 5.83 -16.78
CA GLU A 729 32.24 4.61 -17.21
C GLU A 729 30.95 4.94 -17.95
N ARG A 730 30.63 4.15 -18.93
CA ARG A 730 29.34 4.12 -19.61
C ARG A 730 28.60 2.85 -19.18
N TYR A 731 27.37 2.99 -18.77
CA TYR A 731 26.54 1.86 -18.39
C TYR A 731 25.27 1.76 -19.22
N THR A 732 24.77 0.54 -19.36
CA THR A 732 23.48 0.23 -19.95
C THR A 732 22.81 -0.78 -19.04
N ARG A 733 21.64 -0.43 -18.53
CA ARG A 733 20.82 -1.28 -17.68
C ARG A 733 19.51 -1.58 -18.37
N TYR A 734 19.10 -2.80 -18.25
CA TYR A 734 17.86 -3.29 -18.81
C TYR A 734 17.15 -4.13 -17.76
N ASN A 735 15.87 -3.87 -17.52
CA ASN A 735 15.05 -4.73 -16.70
C ASN A 735 13.69 -5.01 -17.34
N VAL A 736 13.20 -6.21 -17.09
CA VAL A 736 11.89 -6.70 -17.51
C VAL A 736 11.18 -7.26 -16.30
N SER A 737 9.93 -6.90 -16.10
CA SER A 737 9.04 -7.56 -15.16
C SER A 737 7.80 -8.09 -15.86
N TRP A 738 7.36 -9.26 -15.43
CA TRP A 738 6.16 -9.90 -15.89
C TRP A 738 5.35 -10.39 -14.70
N ARG A 739 4.04 -10.22 -14.80
CA ARG A 739 3.05 -10.72 -13.85
C ARG A 739 1.92 -11.37 -14.62
N ASP A 740 1.45 -12.51 -14.14
CA ASP A 740 0.37 -13.26 -14.75
C ASP A 740 -0.99 -12.55 -14.66
N GLU A 741 -1.98 -13.05 -15.39
CA GLU A 741 -3.35 -12.57 -15.26
C GLU A 741 -3.88 -12.86 -13.86
N ARG A 742 -4.82 -12.02 -13.40
CA ARG A 742 -5.46 -12.19 -12.10
C ARG A 742 -6.93 -11.77 -12.14
N THR A 743 -7.71 -12.14 -11.17
CA THR A 743 -9.07 -11.64 -11.01
C THR A 743 -9.05 -10.19 -10.49
N SER A 744 -10.06 -9.40 -10.87
CA SER A 744 -10.16 -7.99 -10.42
C SER A 744 -10.55 -7.86 -8.94
N ALA A 745 -11.33 -8.80 -8.43
CA ALA A 745 -11.75 -8.88 -7.04
C ALA A 745 -12.31 -10.27 -6.76
N ILE A 746 -12.38 -10.64 -5.49
CA ILE A 746 -13.11 -11.85 -5.06
C ILE A 746 -14.57 -11.71 -5.51
N ASN A 747 -15.16 -12.73 -6.11
CA ASN A 747 -16.47 -12.74 -6.77
C ASN A 747 -16.55 -12.08 -8.14
N SER A 748 -15.44 -11.67 -8.72
CA SER A 748 -15.44 -11.08 -10.05
C SER A 748 -15.12 -12.13 -11.12
N GLU A 749 -15.93 -12.18 -12.19
CA GLU A 749 -15.57 -12.88 -13.42
C GLU A 749 -14.60 -12.04 -14.28
N VAL A 750 -14.31 -10.81 -13.86
CA VAL A 750 -13.46 -9.89 -14.60
C VAL A 750 -12.00 -10.23 -14.33
N LYS A 751 -11.28 -10.56 -15.39
CA LYS A 751 -9.85 -10.79 -15.33
C LYS A 751 -9.06 -9.56 -15.77
N ILE A 752 -8.04 -9.27 -15.01
CA ILE A 752 -6.99 -8.31 -15.37
C ILE A 752 -5.92 -9.09 -16.12
N LYS A 753 -5.59 -8.66 -17.32
CA LYS A 753 -4.60 -9.33 -18.18
C LYS A 753 -3.21 -9.34 -17.53
N ALA A 754 -2.37 -10.25 -17.97
CA ALA A 754 -0.96 -10.27 -17.64
C ALA A 754 -0.29 -8.93 -18.01
N LEU A 755 0.65 -8.48 -17.17
CA LEU A 755 1.39 -7.23 -17.33
C LEU A 755 2.84 -7.51 -17.71
N TYR A 756 3.33 -6.79 -18.72
CA TYR A 756 4.72 -6.81 -19.16
C TYR A 756 5.30 -5.41 -19.14
N LEU A 757 6.29 -5.19 -18.30
CA LEU A 757 7.03 -3.93 -18.28
C LEU A 757 8.49 -4.16 -18.65
N ALA A 758 9.02 -3.35 -19.52
CA ALA A 758 10.43 -3.36 -19.88
C ALA A 758 10.99 -1.94 -19.84
N ASN A 759 12.16 -1.78 -19.25
CA ASN A 759 12.83 -0.49 -19.10
C ASN A 759 14.26 -0.58 -19.59
N ILE A 760 14.78 0.53 -20.10
CA ILE A 760 16.18 0.71 -20.46
C ILE A 760 16.71 2.02 -19.89
N ILE A 761 17.92 1.96 -19.36
CA ILE A 761 18.65 3.11 -18.83
C ILE A 761 20.03 3.09 -19.45
N VAL A 762 20.47 4.20 -20.02
CA VAL A 762 21.82 4.39 -20.57
C VAL A 762 22.41 5.61 -19.91
N GLY A 763 23.60 5.48 -19.34
CA GLY A 763 24.22 6.58 -18.62
C GLY A 763 25.73 6.59 -18.71
N TRP A 764 26.27 7.62 -18.10
CA TRP A 764 27.70 7.84 -17.93
C TRP A 764 27.98 8.33 -16.52
N ARG A 765 29.00 7.75 -15.89
CA ARG A 765 29.54 8.13 -14.59
C ARG A 765 30.96 8.61 -14.74
N SER A 766 31.28 9.74 -14.12
CA SER A 766 32.66 10.26 -14.16
C SER A 766 33.63 9.38 -13.37
N ALA A 767 34.93 9.47 -13.72
CA ALA A 767 35.98 8.65 -13.10
C ALA A 767 36.22 8.97 -11.60
N ASP A 768 35.75 10.11 -11.13
CA ASP A 768 35.80 10.55 -9.73
C ASP A 768 34.48 10.36 -8.98
N ASP A 769 33.52 9.66 -9.59
CA ASP A 769 32.16 9.41 -9.08
C ASP A 769 31.37 10.67 -8.68
N VAL A 770 31.81 11.87 -9.15
CA VAL A 770 31.15 13.14 -8.81
C VAL A 770 29.92 13.37 -9.67
N TRP A 771 29.96 12.94 -10.96
CA TRP A 771 28.89 13.16 -11.92
C TRP A 771 28.35 11.85 -12.43
N ASP A 772 27.03 11.72 -12.37
CA ASP A 772 26.28 10.66 -13.04
C ASP A 772 25.16 11.29 -13.88
N ALA A 773 25.05 10.88 -15.14
CA ALA A 773 24.04 11.37 -16.06
C ALA A 773 23.45 10.21 -16.84
N SER A 774 22.14 10.08 -16.83
CA SER A 774 21.44 9.00 -17.52
C SER A 774 20.25 9.49 -18.35
N PHE A 775 19.97 8.73 -19.38
CA PHE A 775 18.73 8.76 -20.13
C PHE A 775 18.01 7.42 -19.93
N PHE A 776 16.72 7.47 -19.68
CA PHE A 776 15.93 6.27 -19.45
C PHE A 776 14.63 6.28 -20.24
N VAL A 777 14.16 5.09 -20.57
CA VAL A 777 12.80 4.85 -21.08
C VAL A 777 12.19 3.76 -20.23
N LYS A 778 11.13 4.10 -19.52
CA LYS A 778 10.31 3.15 -18.75
C LYS A 778 9.16 2.67 -19.62
N ASN A 779 8.72 1.44 -19.37
CA ASN A 779 7.57 0.80 -20.02
C ASN A 779 7.66 0.87 -21.58
N ILE A 780 8.75 0.37 -22.16
CA ILE A 780 8.97 0.30 -23.63
C ILE A 780 7.86 -0.54 -24.30
N THR A 781 7.28 -1.46 -23.56
CA THR A 781 6.20 -2.35 -24.01
C THR A 781 4.88 -1.64 -24.19
N ASP A 782 4.74 -0.42 -23.68
CA ASP A 782 3.48 0.38 -23.69
C ASP A 782 2.28 -0.41 -23.11
N ASP A 783 2.58 -1.24 -22.09
CA ASP A 783 1.53 -2.02 -21.42
C ASP A 783 0.95 -1.22 -20.25
N VAL A 784 -0.35 -1.38 -20.01
CA VAL A 784 -1.08 -0.60 -19.00
C VAL A 784 -1.38 -1.47 -17.80
N ASP A 785 -0.90 -1.07 -16.63
CA ASP A 785 -1.26 -1.71 -15.36
C ASP A 785 -2.67 -1.29 -14.93
N LEU A 786 -3.59 -2.21 -15.07
CA LEU A 786 -4.94 -2.08 -14.56
C LEU A 786 -4.97 -2.61 -13.13
N SER A 787 -4.77 -1.74 -12.15
CA SER A 787 -4.71 -2.14 -10.75
C SER A 787 -6.06 -2.63 -10.21
N ASN A 788 -7.17 -2.08 -10.70
CA ASN A 788 -8.53 -2.50 -10.33
C ASN A 788 -9.53 -2.12 -11.42
N ILE A 789 -10.51 -2.98 -11.67
CA ILE A 789 -11.66 -2.69 -12.53
C ILE A 789 -12.89 -2.75 -11.64
N GLN A 790 -13.53 -1.61 -11.42
CA GLN A 790 -14.84 -1.55 -10.74
C GLN A 790 -15.93 -1.60 -11.81
N GLY A 791 -16.73 -2.65 -11.79
CA GLY A 791 -17.87 -2.87 -12.69
C GLY A 791 -19.17 -2.26 -12.17
#